data_6b7a94f09767ddfe8e0d8e03b3e0a403
#
_entry.id   6b7a94f09767ddfe8e0d8e03b3e0a403
#
_cell.length_a   1.000
_cell.length_b   1.000
_cell.length_c   1.000
_cell.angle_alpha   90.00
_cell.angle_beta   90.00
_cell.angle_gamma   90.00
#
_symmetry.space_group_name_H-M   'P 1'
#
loop_
_entity.id
_entity.type
_entity.pdbx_description
1 polymer ?
#
loop_
_entity_poly.entity_id
_entity_poly.type
_entity_poly.pdbx_seq_one_letter_code
_entity_poly.pdbx_strand_id
1 'polypeptide(L)'
;MLDRFTDRARKVMSMAKQEALDLHSNKVGTEHLLLALAKEDEGIAAEALRSLDISYDDIMDTLKEVQTTVPEPSEETEAAKLAFTPLVISVMERSFRVARENNQTYVSTEHLLIGIVEEGNGMAMDILMRLGVSSASIKKAIEKLTAKDQDKKRPLAGAGAGRPGAGLPFFSGSDASQQKGDGTDTLKQFATNLTQKARDGKLDPVIGREKEVQRMMEILSRRTKNNPLILGDPGVGKTAIVEGLAQQIAAGNVPENLMNQNIWTLDLPGLVAGAKYRGEFEERLKNVIQEATEADDVILFIDEMHTIIGAGSAEGSIDASSMLKPVLARGAFQIIGATTAEEFRKYLTKDPAFERRFQTIDVEEPSVEDTVKILTALKPRYEEHHHVRYTQGAIEAAANLSNRYIQDRFLPDKAIDLIDEAGARARIAANRAPEPVREAEHRVEELKAAAREATESDDMNKAAEITEQQKAAEIEVAEAKAAWTAELDASPLTIDVAQIADIVSVTSGVPVSSLTESESRRLLQTESVLKTRIIGQDEAVEAVAKAVRRSRSPLKDPRRPGGSFIFLGPTGTGKTELAKTLAEYLFGSKDALISFDMSEFGSEFEVSKLIGSPPGYVGHDEGGQLTKAVRRHPYSVVLFDEIEKAHPDIFNILLQVLEEGRLTDSQGKTVDFRNTVIIMTSNVGAREIAQDASVGFGTTGEHGLTSSEIKGRAMGELKRLFRPELLNRIDDIVVFQKLSGENLTKIAHLLVDDLRQRLIANGMNIKLTDAAYDKIVAEGTDLTNGARPLRRAIQKLIEDPLSEELLAGEWGEGDTVLCDVADGKFVFSHGTGEIPAPRPVGALGGDTAPAAPHTGNATPVSGGVTSGPGGMMQAGSGAL
;
A
#
# COMPACT_ATOMS: atom_id res chain seq x y z
N MET A 1 -12.02 -11.32 9.42
CA MET A 1 -12.88 -12.33 10.05
C MET A 1 -14.21 -12.50 9.31
N LEU A 2 -14.85 -11.43 8.84
CA LEU A 2 -16.13 -11.45 8.11
C LEU A 2 -16.04 -11.98 6.66
N ASP A 3 -14.84 -12.12 6.10
CA ASP A 3 -14.62 -12.56 4.72
C ASP A 3 -15.04 -14.03 4.45
N ARG A 4 -15.19 -14.80 5.51
CA ARG A 4 -15.62 -16.20 5.45
C ARG A 4 -17.11 -16.42 5.73
N PHE A 5 -17.90 -15.34 5.73
CA PHE A 5 -19.35 -15.42 5.87
C PHE A 5 -20.02 -15.32 4.50
N THR A 6 -21.12 -16.03 4.29
CA THR A 6 -21.98 -15.84 3.12
C THR A 6 -22.55 -14.41 3.12
N ASP A 7 -23.00 -13.93 1.97
CA ASP A 7 -23.60 -12.58 1.86
C ASP A 7 -24.79 -12.43 2.81
N ARG A 8 -25.60 -13.45 2.97
CA ARG A 8 -26.73 -13.47 3.93
C ARG A 8 -26.25 -13.41 5.38
N ALA A 9 -25.23 -14.17 5.75
CA ALA A 9 -24.70 -14.14 7.10
C ALA A 9 -24.04 -12.78 7.41
N ARG A 10 -23.38 -12.14 6.42
CA ARG A 10 -22.87 -10.76 6.54
C ARG A 10 -23.99 -9.74 6.73
N LYS A 11 -25.11 -9.91 6.01
CA LYS A 11 -26.30 -9.09 6.16
C LYS A 11 -26.88 -9.21 7.56
N VAL A 12 -27.00 -10.43 8.09
CA VAL A 12 -27.44 -10.69 9.48
C VAL A 12 -26.52 -10.00 10.49
N MET A 13 -25.20 -10.04 10.32
CA MET A 13 -24.26 -9.34 11.20
C MET A 13 -24.42 -7.81 11.16
N SER A 14 -24.75 -7.26 9.98
CA SER A 14 -25.07 -5.83 9.84
C SER A 14 -26.42 -5.48 10.49
N MET A 15 -27.42 -6.32 10.29
CA MET A 15 -28.73 -6.16 10.93
C MET A 15 -28.64 -6.27 12.46
N ALA A 16 -27.80 -7.16 12.99
CA ALA A 16 -27.58 -7.27 14.44
C ALA A 16 -26.97 -5.99 15.04
N LYS A 17 -26.13 -5.28 14.30
CA LYS A 17 -25.66 -3.94 14.71
C LYS A 17 -26.80 -2.90 14.72
N GLN A 18 -27.68 -2.96 13.74
CA GLN A 18 -28.83 -2.06 13.68
C GLN A 18 -29.79 -2.35 14.83
N GLU A 19 -30.12 -3.61 15.10
CA GLU A 19 -30.97 -4.00 16.25
C GLU A 19 -30.35 -3.52 17.59
N ALA A 20 -29.02 -3.56 17.70
CA ALA A 20 -28.34 -3.05 18.90
C ALA A 20 -28.49 -1.53 19.05
N LEU A 21 -28.50 -0.78 17.94
CA LEU A 21 -28.79 0.68 17.97
C LEU A 21 -30.25 0.97 18.31
N ASP A 22 -31.16 0.26 17.66
CA ASP A 22 -32.61 0.43 17.87
C ASP A 22 -32.99 0.12 19.32
N LEU A 23 -32.24 -0.74 19.98
CA LEU A 23 -32.38 -1.09 21.41
C LEU A 23 -31.47 -0.29 22.35
N HIS A 24 -30.84 0.78 21.86
CA HIS A 24 -29.93 1.65 22.62
C HIS A 24 -28.79 0.92 23.36
N SER A 25 -28.29 -0.15 22.78
CA SER A 25 -27.22 -0.96 23.37
C SER A 25 -25.83 -0.50 22.90
N ASN A 26 -24.89 -0.35 23.83
CA ASN A 26 -23.51 0.07 23.54
C ASN A 26 -22.63 -1.02 22.87
N LYS A 27 -23.12 -2.25 22.79
CA LYS A 27 -22.43 -3.41 22.18
C LYS A 27 -23.43 -4.37 21.56
N VAL A 28 -23.01 -5.07 20.53
CA VAL A 28 -23.81 -6.12 19.89
C VAL A 28 -23.75 -7.39 20.73
N GLY A 29 -24.85 -7.77 21.36
CA GLY A 29 -25.01 -9.00 22.13
C GLY A 29 -25.63 -10.15 21.34
N THR A 30 -25.74 -11.32 21.96
CA THR A 30 -26.30 -12.53 21.34
C THR A 30 -27.79 -12.38 21.02
N GLU A 31 -28.54 -11.61 21.80
CA GLU A 31 -29.94 -11.22 21.60
C GLU A 31 -30.12 -10.45 20.28
N HIS A 32 -29.28 -9.49 20.00
CA HIS A 32 -29.32 -8.73 18.75
C HIS A 32 -29.04 -9.62 17.54
N LEU A 33 -28.15 -10.60 17.71
CA LEU A 33 -27.85 -11.59 16.66
C LEU A 33 -29.05 -12.51 16.42
N LEU A 34 -29.74 -12.94 17.47
CA LEU A 34 -30.94 -13.77 17.37
C LEU A 34 -32.09 -13.01 16.69
N LEU A 35 -32.31 -11.73 17.06
CA LEU A 35 -33.31 -10.87 16.41
C LEU A 35 -33.01 -10.70 14.92
N ALA A 36 -31.76 -10.45 14.56
CA ALA A 36 -31.34 -10.31 13.17
C ALA A 36 -31.51 -11.61 12.35
N LEU A 37 -31.28 -12.78 12.98
CA LEU A 37 -31.51 -14.08 12.35
C LEU A 37 -33.01 -14.37 12.13
N ALA A 38 -33.89 -13.93 13.04
CA ALA A 38 -35.33 -14.07 12.89
C ALA A 38 -35.92 -13.09 11.85
N LYS A 39 -35.34 -11.90 11.73
CA LYS A 39 -35.73 -10.82 10.80
C LYS A 39 -35.34 -11.12 9.33
N GLU A 40 -34.33 -11.95 9.12
CA GLU A 40 -33.86 -12.31 7.78
C GLU A 40 -34.77 -13.35 7.14
N ASP A 41 -35.59 -12.93 6.15
CA ASP A 41 -36.73 -13.70 5.63
C ASP A 41 -36.36 -14.97 4.84
N GLU A 42 -35.20 -15.08 4.26
CA GLU A 42 -34.83 -16.13 3.30
C GLU A 42 -33.75 -17.12 3.81
N GLY A 43 -33.30 -17.01 5.06
CA GLY A 43 -32.26 -17.85 5.63
C GLY A 43 -32.76 -19.14 6.23
N ILE A 44 -31.97 -20.22 6.18
CA ILE A 44 -32.30 -21.52 6.84
C ILE A 44 -32.55 -21.30 8.35
N ALA A 45 -31.83 -20.38 8.99
CA ALA A 45 -32.04 -20.04 10.40
C ALA A 45 -33.44 -19.48 10.65
N ALA A 46 -33.91 -18.53 9.84
CA ALA A 46 -35.23 -17.95 9.94
C ALA A 46 -36.33 -18.99 9.67
N GLU A 47 -36.11 -19.86 8.68
CA GLU A 47 -37.06 -20.96 8.39
C GLU A 47 -37.10 -21.99 9.53
N ALA A 48 -35.93 -22.24 10.19
CA ALA A 48 -35.89 -23.12 11.34
C ALA A 48 -36.63 -22.52 12.55
N LEU A 49 -36.45 -21.23 12.85
CA LEU A 49 -37.15 -20.53 13.92
C LEU A 49 -38.65 -20.51 13.66
N ARG A 50 -39.10 -20.20 12.44
CA ARG A 50 -40.52 -20.25 12.04
C ARG A 50 -41.11 -21.65 12.12
N SER A 51 -40.35 -22.69 11.82
CA SER A 51 -40.83 -24.08 11.93
C SER A 51 -41.03 -24.52 13.40
N LEU A 52 -40.50 -23.75 14.34
CA LEU A 52 -40.65 -23.93 15.80
C LEU A 52 -41.64 -22.92 16.41
N ASP A 53 -42.43 -22.24 15.56
CA ASP A 53 -43.42 -21.20 15.91
C ASP A 53 -42.76 -20.00 16.67
N ILE A 54 -41.52 -19.63 16.33
CA ILE A 54 -40.81 -18.47 16.88
C ILE A 54 -40.77 -17.37 15.83
N SER A 55 -41.44 -16.25 16.10
CA SER A 55 -41.38 -15.04 15.30
C SER A 55 -40.40 -13.98 15.87
N TYR A 56 -40.10 -12.96 15.08
CA TYR A 56 -39.33 -11.80 15.53
C TYR A 56 -40.01 -11.10 16.73
N ASP A 57 -41.35 -10.97 16.69
CA ASP A 57 -42.14 -10.30 17.73
C ASP A 57 -42.09 -11.08 19.06
N ASP A 58 -42.14 -12.41 19.02
CA ASP A 58 -42.02 -13.25 20.22
C ASP A 58 -40.65 -13.11 20.89
N ILE A 59 -39.58 -12.99 20.10
CA ILE A 59 -38.24 -12.76 20.61
C ILE A 59 -38.13 -11.37 21.22
N MET A 60 -38.68 -10.36 20.55
CA MET A 60 -38.69 -8.97 21.01
C MET A 60 -39.48 -8.80 22.28
N ASP A 61 -40.68 -9.37 22.38
CA ASP A 61 -41.52 -9.28 23.58
C ASP A 61 -40.86 -10.00 24.76
N THR A 62 -40.29 -11.19 24.53
CA THR A 62 -39.56 -11.90 25.58
C THR A 62 -38.31 -11.12 26.04
N LEU A 63 -37.59 -10.44 25.10
CA LEU A 63 -36.45 -9.60 25.42
C LEU A 63 -36.86 -8.42 26.32
N LYS A 64 -37.98 -7.75 26.03
CA LYS A 64 -38.53 -6.63 26.87
C LYS A 64 -38.91 -7.10 28.28
N GLU A 65 -39.39 -8.32 28.43
CA GLU A 65 -39.69 -8.91 29.73
C GLU A 65 -38.43 -9.23 30.58
N VAL A 66 -37.32 -9.55 29.90
CA VAL A 66 -36.06 -9.89 30.54
C VAL A 66 -35.25 -8.65 30.90
N GLN A 67 -35.27 -7.61 30.06
CA GLN A 67 -34.57 -6.34 30.28
C GLN A 67 -35.40 -5.43 31.18
N THR A 68 -35.23 -5.49 32.50
CA THR A 68 -35.89 -4.62 33.50
C THR A 68 -35.28 -3.21 33.61
N THR A 69 -34.18 -2.94 32.96
CA THR A 69 -33.51 -1.61 32.92
C THR A 69 -33.19 -1.22 31.47
N VAL A 70 -33.91 -0.21 30.98
CA VAL A 70 -33.56 0.45 29.70
C VAL A 70 -32.32 1.31 29.97
N PRO A 71 -31.22 1.14 29.26
CA PRO A 71 -30.08 2.05 29.35
C PRO A 71 -30.47 3.44 28.88
N GLU A 72 -30.03 4.49 29.60
CA GLU A 72 -30.23 5.86 29.12
C GLU A 72 -29.50 6.07 27.76
N PRO A 73 -30.09 6.82 26.82
CA PRO A 73 -29.50 7.07 25.52
C PRO A 73 -28.18 7.83 25.69
N SER A 74 -27.07 7.20 25.37
CA SER A 74 -25.79 7.86 25.20
C SER A 74 -25.67 8.33 23.76
N GLU A 75 -25.05 9.51 23.59
CA GLU A 75 -24.84 10.27 22.34
C GLU A 75 -24.56 9.40 21.10
N GLU A 76 -25.08 9.82 19.95
CA GLU A 76 -25.04 9.24 18.61
C GLU A 76 -23.85 8.32 18.30
N THR A 77 -24.05 7.02 18.44
CA THR A 77 -23.06 6.02 18.07
C THR A 77 -23.42 5.45 16.69
N GLU A 78 -22.63 5.72 15.66
CA GLU A 78 -22.81 5.13 14.33
C GLU A 78 -22.75 3.59 14.38
N ALA A 79 -23.67 2.90 13.71
CA ALA A 79 -23.75 1.42 13.63
C ALA A 79 -22.42 0.74 13.24
N ALA A 80 -21.60 1.42 12.44
CA ALA A 80 -20.30 0.94 12.01
C ALA A 80 -19.29 0.78 13.16
N LYS A 81 -19.44 1.54 14.25
CA LYS A 81 -18.47 1.59 15.38
C LYS A 81 -18.83 0.67 16.56
N LEU A 82 -20.01 0.03 16.55
CA LEU A 82 -20.41 -0.86 17.64
C LEU A 82 -19.54 -2.13 17.69
N ALA A 83 -18.93 -2.38 18.84
CA ALA A 83 -18.14 -3.58 19.10
C ALA A 83 -19.04 -4.78 19.48
N PHE A 84 -18.63 -5.97 19.07
CA PHE A 84 -19.27 -7.23 19.48
C PHE A 84 -18.92 -7.59 20.91
N THR A 85 -19.87 -8.19 21.63
CA THR A 85 -19.57 -8.75 22.96
C THR A 85 -18.66 -9.99 22.83
N PRO A 86 -17.88 -10.35 23.88
CA PRO A 86 -17.07 -11.56 23.87
C PRO A 86 -17.88 -12.84 23.56
N LEU A 87 -19.14 -12.90 23.97
CA LEU A 87 -20.06 -14.02 23.69
C LEU A 87 -20.38 -14.11 22.18
N VAL A 88 -20.63 -12.99 21.51
CA VAL A 88 -20.87 -12.98 20.05
C VAL A 88 -19.60 -13.43 19.32
N ILE A 89 -18.42 -13.03 19.77
CA ILE A 89 -17.16 -13.48 19.19
C ILE A 89 -17.01 -15.00 19.35
N SER A 90 -17.32 -15.56 20.52
CA SER A 90 -17.33 -17.00 20.77
C SER A 90 -18.36 -17.74 19.88
N VAL A 91 -19.55 -17.18 19.71
CA VAL A 91 -20.57 -17.69 18.78
C VAL A 91 -20.03 -17.74 17.35
N MET A 92 -19.35 -16.69 16.89
CA MET A 92 -18.72 -16.67 15.56
C MET A 92 -17.65 -17.75 15.41
N GLU A 93 -16.78 -17.93 16.40
CA GLU A 93 -15.76 -19.00 16.38
C GLU A 93 -16.37 -20.40 16.35
N ARG A 94 -17.44 -20.62 17.12
CA ARG A 94 -18.20 -21.89 17.08
C ARG A 94 -18.87 -22.10 15.73
N SER A 95 -19.45 -21.06 15.15
CA SER A 95 -20.07 -21.12 13.82
C SER A 95 -19.07 -21.51 12.73
N PHE A 96 -17.83 -21.03 12.82
CA PHE A 96 -16.73 -21.50 11.94
C PHE A 96 -16.41 -22.99 12.13
N ARG A 97 -16.41 -23.46 13.36
CA ARG A 97 -16.18 -24.87 13.68
C ARG A 97 -17.28 -25.74 13.08
N VAL A 98 -18.54 -25.38 13.33
CA VAL A 98 -19.70 -26.10 12.81
C VAL A 98 -19.73 -26.11 11.28
N ALA A 99 -19.42 -25.00 10.63
CA ALA A 99 -19.32 -24.95 9.18
C ALA A 99 -18.24 -25.91 8.65
N ARG A 100 -17.08 -25.97 9.34
CA ARG A 100 -15.98 -26.89 8.98
C ARG A 100 -16.34 -28.36 9.20
N GLU A 101 -17.03 -28.68 10.29
CA GLU A 101 -17.53 -30.05 10.58
C GLU A 101 -18.56 -30.50 9.54
N ASN A 102 -19.34 -29.58 8.99
CA ASN A 102 -20.27 -29.80 7.91
C ASN A 102 -19.62 -29.69 6.50
N ASN A 103 -18.30 -29.69 6.41
CA ASN A 103 -17.54 -29.53 5.16
C ASN A 103 -17.90 -28.29 4.34
N GLN A 104 -18.29 -27.20 4.99
CA GLN A 104 -18.61 -25.93 4.32
C GLN A 104 -17.47 -24.93 4.53
N THR A 105 -17.13 -24.19 3.46
CA THR A 105 -16.05 -23.21 3.44
C THR A 105 -16.46 -21.85 4.01
N TYR A 106 -17.75 -21.56 4.00
CA TYR A 106 -18.34 -20.30 4.44
C TYR A 106 -19.39 -20.53 5.53
N VAL A 107 -19.44 -19.59 6.47
CA VAL A 107 -20.45 -19.58 7.53
C VAL A 107 -21.74 -18.97 6.98
N SER A 108 -22.83 -19.71 7.01
CA SER A 108 -24.17 -19.27 6.65
C SER A 108 -25.06 -19.09 7.88
N THR A 109 -26.31 -18.67 7.69
CA THR A 109 -27.21 -18.29 8.79
C THR A 109 -27.48 -19.42 9.77
N GLU A 110 -27.64 -20.67 9.28
CA GLU A 110 -27.81 -21.86 10.10
C GLU A 110 -26.63 -22.12 11.02
N HIS A 111 -25.39 -21.85 10.55
CA HIS A 111 -24.19 -22.04 11.40
C HIS A 111 -24.16 -21.01 12.52
N LEU A 112 -24.64 -19.78 12.29
CA LEU A 112 -24.77 -18.76 13.33
C LEU A 112 -25.77 -19.17 14.39
N LEU A 113 -26.91 -19.71 13.98
CA LEU A 113 -27.94 -20.17 14.92
C LEU A 113 -27.43 -21.39 15.73
N ILE A 114 -26.75 -22.35 15.08
CA ILE A 114 -26.12 -23.46 15.78
C ILE A 114 -25.04 -22.96 16.75
N GLY A 115 -24.26 -21.96 16.33
CA GLY A 115 -23.24 -21.33 17.17
C GLY A 115 -23.81 -20.72 18.44
N ILE A 116 -24.97 -20.05 18.38
CA ILE A 116 -25.69 -19.53 19.55
C ILE A 116 -26.09 -20.69 20.49
N VAL A 117 -26.65 -21.76 19.89
CA VAL A 117 -27.10 -22.94 20.63
C VAL A 117 -25.93 -23.70 21.28
N GLU A 118 -24.75 -23.74 20.64
CA GLU A 118 -23.56 -24.40 21.16
C GLU A 118 -22.82 -23.58 22.20
N GLU A 119 -22.91 -22.26 22.14
CA GLU A 119 -22.40 -21.39 23.20
C GLU A 119 -23.12 -21.69 24.49
N GLY A 120 -24.41 -21.91 24.42
CA GLY A 120 -25.23 -22.33 25.56
C GLY A 120 -25.39 -21.25 26.63
N ASN A 121 -24.76 -20.10 26.49
CA ASN A 121 -24.78 -18.97 27.41
C ASN A 121 -25.17 -17.66 26.69
N GLY A 122 -25.78 -16.75 27.40
CA GLY A 122 -26.15 -15.42 26.92
C GLY A 122 -27.64 -15.22 26.70
N MET A 123 -28.02 -13.97 26.51
CA MET A 123 -29.42 -13.53 26.46
C MET A 123 -30.23 -14.25 25.37
N ALA A 124 -29.61 -14.58 24.23
CA ALA A 124 -30.29 -15.35 23.18
C ALA A 124 -30.76 -16.74 23.65
N MET A 125 -29.93 -17.43 24.43
CA MET A 125 -30.32 -18.74 24.98
C MET A 125 -31.38 -18.63 26.05
N ASP A 126 -31.33 -17.59 26.87
CA ASP A 126 -32.34 -17.34 27.91
C ASP A 126 -33.70 -17.06 27.26
N ILE A 127 -33.74 -16.29 26.15
CA ILE A 127 -34.93 -16.03 25.36
C ILE A 127 -35.48 -17.34 24.77
N LEU A 128 -34.65 -18.15 24.09
CA LEU A 128 -35.05 -19.39 23.47
C LEU A 128 -35.61 -20.41 24.51
N MET A 129 -34.99 -20.48 25.69
CA MET A 129 -35.47 -21.34 26.79
C MET A 129 -36.81 -20.88 27.34
N ARG A 130 -37.06 -19.58 27.45
CA ARG A 130 -38.37 -19.02 27.89
C ARG A 130 -39.47 -19.26 26.88
N LEU A 131 -39.13 -19.22 25.57
CA LEU A 131 -40.06 -19.59 24.50
C LEU A 131 -40.28 -21.12 24.42
N GLY A 132 -39.69 -21.92 25.34
CA GLY A 132 -39.91 -23.34 25.46
C GLY A 132 -39.19 -24.20 24.43
N VAL A 133 -38.18 -23.65 23.74
CA VAL A 133 -37.47 -24.36 22.70
C VAL A 133 -36.14 -24.88 23.21
N SER A 134 -35.91 -26.17 23.03
CA SER A 134 -34.67 -26.82 23.41
C SER A 134 -33.61 -26.73 22.29
N SER A 135 -32.33 -26.72 22.70
CA SER A 135 -31.16 -26.80 21.79
C SER A 135 -31.27 -27.97 20.80
N ALA A 136 -31.84 -29.12 21.25
CA ALA A 136 -32.04 -30.30 20.42
C ALA A 136 -33.11 -30.09 19.35
N SER A 137 -34.17 -29.33 19.66
CA SER A 137 -35.26 -29.00 18.72
C SER A 137 -34.75 -28.11 17.60
N ILE A 138 -33.94 -27.12 17.90
CA ILE A 138 -33.34 -26.20 16.92
C ILE A 138 -32.38 -26.96 15.99
N LYS A 139 -31.45 -27.77 16.52
CA LYS A 139 -30.56 -28.60 15.71
C LYS A 139 -31.32 -29.51 14.77
N LYS A 140 -32.37 -30.20 15.25
CA LYS A 140 -33.22 -31.08 14.45
C LYS A 140 -34.01 -30.33 13.38
N ALA A 141 -34.45 -29.10 13.66
CA ALA A 141 -35.16 -28.29 12.67
C ALA A 141 -34.19 -27.88 11.54
N ILE A 142 -32.96 -27.45 11.88
CA ILE A 142 -31.93 -27.10 10.90
C ILE A 142 -31.55 -28.34 10.04
N GLU A 143 -31.28 -29.50 10.66
CA GLU A 143 -30.94 -30.71 9.94
C GLU A 143 -32.02 -31.12 8.93
N LYS A 144 -33.29 -31.04 9.33
CA LYS A 144 -34.44 -31.35 8.45
C LYS A 144 -34.55 -30.39 7.26
N LEU A 145 -34.26 -29.11 7.48
CA LEU A 145 -34.32 -28.09 6.43
C LEU A 145 -33.12 -28.19 5.48
N THR A 146 -31.93 -28.42 6.02
CA THR A 146 -30.72 -28.64 5.24
C THR A 146 -30.82 -29.89 4.36
N ALA A 147 -31.38 -30.97 4.88
CA ALA A 147 -31.64 -32.16 4.09
C ALA A 147 -32.65 -31.91 2.95
N LYS A 148 -33.70 -31.12 3.19
CA LYS A 148 -34.72 -30.74 2.21
C LYS A 148 -34.22 -29.79 1.14
N ASP A 149 -33.26 -28.91 1.47
CA ASP A 149 -32.60 -28.01 0.51
C ASP A 149 -31.61 -28.77 -0.38
N GLN A 150 -30.96 -29.81 0.13
CA GLN A 150 -30.12 -30.72 -0.63
C GLN A 150 -30.93 -31.57 -1.62
N ASP A 151 -32.18 -31.98 -1.28
CA ASP A 151 -33.05 -32.71 -2.19
C ASP A 151 -33.63 -31.83 -3.32
N LYS A 152 -33.80 -30.52 -3.08
CA LYS A 152 -34.24 -29.57 -4.12
C LYS A 152 -33.15 -29.25 -5.15
N LYS A 153 -31.87 -29.46 -4.80
CA LYS A 153 -30.70 -29.22 -5.68
C LYS A 153 -30.20 -30.47 -6.39
N ARG A 154 -30.87 -31.65 -6.23
CA ARG A 154 -30.60 -32.85 -7.01
C ARG A 154 -31.37 -32.78 -8.34
N PRO A 155 -30.71 -32.87 -9.52
CA PRO A 155 -31.40 -33.18 -10.75
C PRO A 155 -32.00 -34.61 -10.63
N LEU A 156 -33.22 -34.79 -11.07
CA LEU A 156 -33.90 -36.08 -11.11
C LEU A 156 -33.05 -37.07 -11.91
N ALA A 157 -32.26 -37.91 -11.26
CA ALA A 157 -31.73 -39.13 -11.83
C ALA A 157 -32.52 -40.30 -11.25
N GLY A 158 -33.30 -40.95 -12.12
CA GLY A 158 -34.30 -41.94 -11.82
C GLY A 158 -33.82 -43.13 -11.02
N ALA A 159 -34.68 -43.52 -10.10
CA ALA A 159 -34.61 -44.78 -9.39
C ALA A 159 -34.81 -45.98 -10.34
N GLY A 160 -33.93 -46.97 -10.21
CA GLY A 160 -34.07 -48.25 -10.91
C GLY A 160 -33.13 -49.29 -10.40
N ALA A 161 -33.45 -49.92 -9.27
CA ALA A 161 -32.78 -51.14 -8.82
C ALA A 161 -33.67 -52.36 -9.09
N GLY A 162 -33.20 -53.22 -9.98
CA GLY A 162 -33.26 -54.64 -9.88
C GLY A 162 -34.50 -55.41 -10.30
N ARG A 163 -34.43 -56.10 -11.42
CA ARG A 163 -34.42 -57.58 -11.58
C ARG A 163 -34.57 -58.02 -13.04
N PRO A 164 -34.03 -59.16 -13.49
CA PRO A 164 -33.86 -59.52 -14.89
C PRO A 164 -35.05 -60.31 -15.43
N GLY A 165 -35.36 -60.09 -16.69
CA GLY A 165 -36.11 -61.08 -17.44
C GLY A 165 -37.06 -60.52 -18.48
N ALA A 166 -36.78 -60.89 -19.77
CA ALA A 166 -37.68 -61.13 -20.85
C ALA A 166 -38.24 -59.93 -21.67
N GLY A 167 -37.88 -59.90 -22.93
CA GLY A 167 -38.83 -59.69 -24.03
C GLY A 167 -38.85 -58.29 -24.65
N LEU A 168 -38.20 -58.14 -25.78
CA LEU A 168 -38.50 -57.16 -26.85
C LEU A 168 -40.01 -57.27 -27.30
N PRO A 169 -40.63 -56.21 -27.82
CA PRO A 169 -40.29 -55.78 -29.20
C PRO A 169 -40.44 -54.25 -29.50
N PHE A 170 -39.72 -53.88 -30.49
CA PHE A 170 -39.92 -52.82 -31.51
C PHE A 170 -41.19 -51.96 -31.43
N PHE A 171 -41.06 -50.66 -31.54
CA PHE A 171 -41.79 -49.86 -32.52
C PHE A 171 -41.05 -48.53 -32.88
N SER A 172 -41.17 -48.27 -34.19
CA SER A 172 -40.62 -47.16 -34.96
C SER A 172 -41.19 -45.80 -34.65
N GLY A 173 -40.32 -44.76 -34.77
CA GLY A 173 -40.63 -43.60 -35.60
C GLY A 173 -41.33 -42.43 -34.94
N SER A 174 -40.57 -41.36 -34.75
CA SER A 174 -40.89 -40.05 -35.36
C SER A 174 -39.85 -38.99 -35.00
N ASP A 175 -39.51 -38.31 -36.04
CA ASP A 175 -38.60 -37.12 -36.11
C ASP A 175 -38.59 -36.19 -34.91
N ALA A 176 -37.44 -36.04 -34.31
CA ALA A 176 -37.05 -34.82 -33.60
C ALA A 176 -35.73 -34.39 -34.20
N SER A 177 -35.76 -33.33 -34.95
CA SER A 177 -34.63 -32.61 -35.45
C SER A 177 -33.60 -32.36 -34.35
N GLN A 178 -32.52 -33.12 -34.36
CA GLN A 178 -31.29 -32.75 -33.62
C GLN A 178 -30.74 -31.43 -34.20
N GLN A 179 -31.06 -30.32 -33.57
CA GLN A 179 -30.13 -29.22 -33.58
C GLN A 179 -28.85 -29.77 -32.93
N LYS A 180 -27.83 -29.92 -33.73
CA LYS A 180 -26.43 -30.04 -33.28
C LYS A 180 -26.17 -28.82 -32.42
N GLY A 181 -26.23 -28.96 -31.13
CA GLY A 181 -25.59 -27.99 -30.19
C GLY A 181 -24.13 -27.95 -30.55
N ASP A 182 -23.63 -26.72 -30.74
CA ASP A 182 -22.22 -26.41 -30.91
C ASP A 182 -21.51 -27.10 -29.74
N GLY A 183 -20.62 -28.09 -30.00
CA GLY A 183 -20.04 -28.96 -28.96
C GLY A 183 -19.00 -28.29 -28.06
N THR A 184 -19.26 -27.05 -27.59
CA THR A 184 -18.37 -26.20 -26.81
C THR A 184 -19.02 -25.58 -25.56
N ASP A 185 -20.01 -26.28 -24.96
CA ASP A 185 -20.77 -25.70 -23.85
C ASP A 185 -19.95 -25.55 -22.57
N THR A 186 -19.05 -26.49 -22.23
CA THR A 186 -18.17 -26.39 -21.07
C THR A 186 -17.04 -25.38 -21.31
N LEU A 187 -16.52 -25.32 -22.55
CA LEU A 187 -15.52 -24.33 -22.95
C LEU A 187 -16.07 -22.91 -22.82
N LYS A 188 -17.33 -22.67 -23.24
CA LYS A 188 -18.00 -21.35 -23.08
C LYS A 188 -18.23 -20.97 -21.61
N GLN A 189 -18.39 -21.96 -20.73
CA GLN A 189 -18.59 -21.71 -19.31
C GLN A 189 -17.29 -21.32 -18.56
N PHE A 190 -16.15 -21.92 -18.93
CA PHE A 190 -14.87 -21.78 -18.21
C PHE A 190 -13.76 -21.14 -19.04
N ALA A 191 -14.06 -20.70 -20.25
CA ALA A 191 -13.12 -19.99 -21.08
C ALA A 191 -13.77 -18.83 -21.82
N THR A 192 -12.96 -17.81 -22.12
CA THR A 192 -13.39 -16.62 -22.85
C THR A 192 -12.79 -16.63 -24.25
N ASN A 193 -13.60 -16.47 -25.30
CA ASN A 193 -13.12 -16.37 -26.69
C ASN A 193 -12.54 -14.99 -26.96
N LEU A 194 -11.19 -14.88 -27.04
CA LEU A 194 -10.47 -13.64 -27.33
C LEU A 194 -10.67 -13.20 -28.79
N THR A 195 -10.70 -14.14 -29.74
CA THR A 195 -10.89 -13.83 -31.15
C THR A 195 -12.27 -13.22 -31.41
N GLN A 196 -13.30 -13.69 -30.69
CA GLN A 196 -14.62 -13.08 -30.75
C GLN A 196 -14.63 -11.68 -30.13
N LYS A 197 -13.97 -11.47 -28.98
CA LYS A 197 -13.79 -10.14 -28.39
C LYS A 197 -13.07 -9.19 -29.33
N ALA A 198 -12.06 -9.70 -30.08
CA ALA A 198 -11.35 -8.91 -31.09
C ALA A 198 -12.29 -8.47 -32.22
N ARG A 199 -13.14 -9.40 -32.75
CA ARG A 199 -14.14 -9.08 -33.77
C ARG A 199 -15.16 -8.05 -33.30
N ASP A 200 -15.52 -8.11 -32.01
CA ASP A 200 -16.45 -7.18 -31.36
C ASP A 200 -15.80 -5.82 -31.05
N GLY A 201 -14.49 -5.62 -31.28
CA GLY A 201 -13.76 -4.38 -30.98
C GLY A 201 -13.56 -4.11 -29.47
N LYS A 202 -13.68 -5.15 -28.63
CA LYS A 202 -13.61 -5.03 -27.15
C LYS A 202 -12.20 -5.17 -26.59
N LEU A 203 -11.21 -5.52 -27.41
CA LEU A 203 -9.82 -5.65 -27.00
C LEU A 203 -9.07 -4.33 -27.13
N ASP A 204 -8.09 -4.12 -26.26
CA ASP A 204 -7.20 -2.95 -26.32
C ASP A 204 -6.25 -3.06 -27.52
N PRO A 205 -5.85 -1.94 -28.13
CA PRO A 205 -4.89 -1.93 -29.22
C PRO A 205 -3.51 -2.38 -28.71
N VAL A 206 -2.90 -3.34 -29.39
CA VAL A 206 -1.57 -3.87 -29.06
C VAL A 206 -0.52 -3.17 -29.89
N ILE A 207 0.45 -2.54 -29.23
CA ILE A 207 1.50 -1.72 -29.86
C ILE A 207 2.87 -2.19 -29.40
N GLY A 208 3.84 -2.24 -30.33
CA GLY A 208 5.25 -2.51 -30.04
C GLY A 208 5.54 -3.98 -29.73
N ARG A 209 4.61 -4.90 -30.07
CA ARG A 209 4.77 -6.36 -29.86
C ARG A 209 4.67 -7.16 -31.15
N GLU A 210 4.89 -6.52 -32.29
CA GLU A 210 4.77 -7.13 -33.61
C GLU A 210 5.74 -8.32 -33.80
N LYS A 211 6.94 -8.22 -33.21
CA LYS A 211 7.97 -9.28 -33.30
C LYS A 211 7.56 -10.52 -32.53
N GLU A 212 7.04 -10.33 -31.32
CA GLU A 212 6.60 -11.42 -30.44
C GLU A 212 5.34 -12.09 -31.04
N VAL A 213 4.39 -11.32 -31.54
CA VAL A 213 3.20 -11.83 -32.24
C VAL A 213 3.59 -12.63 -33.48
N GLN A 214 4.51 -12.10 -34.29
CA GLN A 214 5.02 -12.83 -35.47
C GLN A 214 5.72 -14.12 -35.05
N ARG A 215 6.56 -14.08 -34.02
CA ARG A 215 7.22 -15.27 -33.48
C ARG A 215 6.24 -16.31 -32.95
N MET A 216 5.14 -15.88 -32.35
CA MET A 216 4.07 -16.77 -31.92
C MET A 216 3.39 -17.47 -33.12
N MET A 217 3.07 -16.73 -34.17
CA MET A 217 2.53 -17.30 -35.42
C MET A 217 3.46 -18.32 -36.05
N GLU A 218 4.78 -18.03 -36.07
CA GLU A 218 5.80 -18.98 -36.58
C GLU A 218 5.82 -20.27 -35.76
N ILE A 219 5.74 -20.18 -34.43
CA ILE A 219 5.74 -21.36 -33.55
C ILE A 219 4.48 -22.18 -33.74
N LEU A 220 3.31 -21.53 -33.76
CA LEU A 220 2.01 -22.19 -33.99
C LEU A 220 1.95 -22.90 -35.36
N SER A 221 2.67 -22.40 -36.36
CA SER A 221 2.72 -23.00 -37.68
C SER A 221 3.73 -24.17 -37.83
N ARG A 222 4.48 -24.53 -36.77
CA ARG A 222 5.44 -25.63 -36.75
C ARG A 222 4.74 -26.99 -36.69
N ARG A 223 5.42 -28.02 -37.26
CA ARG A 223 4.94 -29.39 -37.14
C ARG A 223 5.16 -30.01 -35.76
N THR A 224 6.21 -29.57 -35.06
CA THR A 224 6.60 -30.05 -33.72
C THR A 224 7.01 -28.86 -32.87
N LYS A 225 6.87 -28.93 -31.57
CA LYS A 225 7.08 -27.79 -30.63
C LYS A 225 6.26 -26.56 -31.05
N ASN A 226 5.00 -26.81 -31.36
CA ASN A 226 4.05 -25.83 -31.88
C ASN A 226 3.24 -25.13 -30.77
N ASN A 227 3.67 -25.28 -29.53
CA ASN A 227 3.06 -24.58 -28.41
C ASN A 227 3.99 -23.45 -27.93
N PRO A 228 3.64 -22.18 -28.11
CA PRO A 228 4.41 -21.07 -27.61
C PRO A 228 4.25 -20.92 -26.09
N LEU A 229 5.35 -20.61 -25.40
CA LEU A 229 5.38 -20.26 -23.99
C LEU A 229 6.00 -18.89 -23.81
N ILE A 230 5.19 -17.93 -23.41
CA ILE A 230 5.59 -16.55 -23.21
C ILE A 230 6.24 -16.43 -21.83
N LEU A 231 7.51 -16.01 -21.80
CA LEU A 231 8.28 -15.77 -20.59
C LEU A 231 8.52 -14.27 -20.42
N GLY A 232 8.19 -13.73 -19.25
CA GLY A 232 8.44 -12.33 -18.95
C GLY A 232 8.00 -11.99 -17.54
N ASP A 233 8.49 -10.87 -17.02
CA ASP A 233 8.13 -10.37 -15.70
C ASP A 233 6.65 -10.01 -15.59
N PRO A 234 6.07 -9.92 -14.36
CA PRO A 234 4.70 -9.47 -14.17
C PRO A 234 4.52 -8.04 -14.73
N GLY A 235 3.42 -7.79 -15.43
CA GLY A 235 3.10 -6.45 -15.94
C GLY A 235 3.81 -6.01 -17.23
N VAL A 236 4.66 -6.86 -17.86
CA VAL A 236 5.29 -6.51 -19.15
C VAL A 236 4.39 -6.64 -20.38
N GLY A 237 3.14 -7.08 -20.20
CA GLY A 237 2.15 -7.22 -21.27
C GLY A 237 2.14 -8.57 -21.98
N LYS A 238 2.38 -9.69 -21.28
CA LYS A 238 2.32 -11.06 -21.83
C LYS A 238 0.96 -11.38 -22.45
N THR A 239 -0.12 -11.06 -21.74
CA THR A 239 -1.51 -11.28 -22.18
C THR A 239 -1.84 -10.44 -23.43
N ALA A 240 -1.34 -9.20 -23.50
CA ALA A 240 -1.52 -8.32 -24.65
C ALA A 240 -0.97 -8.90 -25.96
N ILE A 241 0.13 -9.70 -25.91
CA ILE A 241 0.69 -10.35 -27.10
C ILE A 241 -0.31 -11.38 -27.66
N VAL A 242 -1.01 -12.11 -26.80
CA VAL A 242 -2.03 -13.08 -27.20
C VAL A 242 -3.28 -12.37 -27.75
N GLU A 243 -3.67 -11.26 -27.13
CA GLU A 243 -4.74 -10.39 -27.63
C GLU A 243 -4.40 -9.80 -29.00
N GLY A 244 -3.11 -9.40 -29.19
CA GLY A 244 -2.59 -8.96 -30.50
C GLY A 244 -2.70 -10.06 -31.56
N LEU A 245 -2.38 -11.31 -31.25
CA LEU A 245 -2.59 -12.43 -32.15
C LEU A 245 -4.09 -12.62 -32.47
N ALA A 246 -4.95 -12.53 -31.47
CA ALA A 246 -6.41 -12.62 -31.67
C ALA A 246 -6.94 -11.52 -32.60
N GLN A 247 -6.40 -10.29 -32.51
CA GLN A 247 -6.72 -9.17 -33.39
C GLN A 247 -6.21 -9.43 -34.81
N GLN A 248 -5.02 -9.97 -34.98
CA GLN A 248 -4.47 -10.33 -36.29
C GLN A 248 -5.31 -11.44 -36.97
N ILE A 249 -5.76 -12.45 -36.20
CA ILE A 249 -6.68 -13.49 -36.70
C ILE A 249 -8.03 -12.87 -37.11
N ALA A 250 -8.60 -12.01 -36.28
CA ALA A 250 -9.84 -11.34 -36.57
C ALA A 250 -9.77 -10.43 -37.83
N ALA A 251 -8.62 -9.80 -38.08
CA ALA A 251 -8.35 -9.00 -39.24
C ALA A 251 -7.96 -9.82 -40.49
N GLY A 252 -7.74 -11.13 -40.37
CA GLY A 252 -7.28 -12.00 -41.47
C GLY A 252 -5.80 -11.84 -41.84
N ASN A 253 -5.01 -11.16 -41.02
CA ASN A 253 -3.57 -10.90 -41.25
C ASN A 253 -2.68 -12.01 -40.69
N VAL A 254 -3.06 -13.26 -40.88
CA VAL A 254 -2.34 -14.45 -40.38
C VAL A 254 -2.15 -15.48 -41.47
N PRO A 255 -1.20 -16.43 -41.34
CA PRO A 255 -1.07 -17.55 -42.27
C PRO A 255 -2.38 -18.37 -42.39
N GLU A 256 -2.57 -19.02 -43.55
CA GLU A 256 -3.80 -19.77 -43.89
C GLU A 256 -4.19 -20.78 -42.82
N ASN A 257 -3.22 -21.44 -42.19
CA ASN A 257 -3.47 -22.42 -41.12
C ASN A 257 -4.00 -21.81 -39.80
N LEU A 258 -3.93 -20.50 -39.63
CA LEU A 258 -4.42 -19.78 -38.46
C LEU A 258 -5.68 -18.96 -38.72
N MET A 259 -6.10 -18.78 -39.98
CA MET A 259 -7.23 -17.91 -40.35
C MET A 259 -8.55 -18.28 -39.67
N ASN A 260 -8.78 -19.58 -39.43
CA ASN A 260 -10.03 -20.08 -38.86
C ASN A 260 -9.92 -20.44 -37.38
N GLN A 261 -8.77 -20.12 -36.76
CA GLN A 261 -8.55 -20.49 -35.37
C GLN A 261 -9.19 -19.45 -34.41
N ASN A 262 -9.68 -19.95 -33.29
CA ASN A 262 -10.21 -19.16 -32.22
C ASN A 262 -9.37 -19.35 -30.96
N ILE A 263 -8.87 -18.25 -30.37
CA ILE A 263 -8.10 -18.27 -29.15
C ILE A 263 -9.06 -18.16 -27.97
N TRP A 264 -8.98 -19.13 -27.07
CA TRP A 264 -9.80 -19.19 -25.86
C TRP A 264 -8.92 -19.09 -24.62
N THR A 265 -9.16 -18.08 -23.78
CA THR A 265 -8.48 -17.92 -22.49
C THR A 265 -9.16 -18.73 -21.42
N LEU A 266 -8.45 -19.65 -20.79
CA LEU A 266 -8.96 -20.50 -19.72
C LEU A 266 -9.04 -19.72 -18.41
N ASP A 267 -10.20 -19.73 -17.76
CA ASP A 267 -10.43 -19.18 -16.41
C ASP A 267 -10.13 -20.25 -15.35
N LEU A 268 -8.88 -20.31 -14.92
CA LEU A 268 -8.44 -21.27 -13.89
C LEU A 268 -9.11 -21.04 -12.54
N PRO A 269 -9.22 -19.80 -12.02
CA PRO A 269 -9.99 -19.52 -10.82
C PRO A 269 -11.45 -20.00 -10.92
N GLY A 270 -12.11 -19.77 -12.05
CA GLY A 270 -13.48 -20.21 -12.31
C GLY A 270 -13.65 -21.73 -12.31
N LEU A 271 -12.65 -22.48 -12.81
CA LEU A 271 -12.63 -23.94 -12.77
C LEU A 271 -12.55 -24.49 -11.34
N VAL A 272 -11.81 -23.81 -10.46
CA VAL A 272 -11.64 -24.21 -9.06
C VAL A 272 -12.81 -23.72 -8.21
N ALA A 273 -13.37 -22.55 -8.53
CA ALA A 273 -14.49 -21.97 -7.79
C ALA A 273 -15.71 -22.89 -7.81
N GLY A 274 -16.24 -23.20 -6.62
CA GLY A 274 -17.41 -24.06 -6.45
C GLY A 274 -17.16 -25.56 -6.63
N ALA A 275 -15.94 -25.99 -6.92
CA ALA A 275 -15.58 -27.41 -6.89
C ALA A 275 -15.46 -27.87 -5.42
N LYS A 276 -16.45 -28.66 -4.95
CA LYS A 276 -16.48 -29.18 -3.57
C LYS A 276 -15.47 -30.30 -3.34
N TYR A 277 -15.08 -31.00 -4.39
CA TYR A 277 -14.16 -32.14 -4.36
C TYR A 277 -13.12 -32.04 -5.48
N ARG A 278 -11.93 -32.56 -5.21
CA ARG A 278 -10.81 -32.63 -6.17
C ARG A 278 -11.25 -33.21 -7.53
N GLY A 279 -12.06 -34.26 -7.53
CA GLY A 279 -12.54 -34.90 -8.76
C GLY A 279 -13.43 -34.01 -9.64
N GLU A 280 -14.11 -33.04 -9.07
CA GLU A 280 -14.98 -32.11 -9.81
C GLU A 280 -14.20 -31.11 -10.67
N PHE A 281 -13.09 -30.59 -10.13
CA PHE A 281 -12.14 -29.77 -10.91
C PHE A 281 -11.48 -30.60 -12.03
N GLU A 282 -11.05 -31.83 -11.69
CA GLU A 282 -10.45 -32.75 -12.67
C GLU A 282 -11.43 -33.08 -13.80
N GLU A 283 -12.69 -33.28 -13.47
CA GLU A 283 -13.76 -33.55 -14.47
C GLU A 283 -14.03 -32.32 -15.35
N ARG A 284 -14.12 -31.12 -14.77
CA ARG A 284 -14.31 -29.87 -15.51
C ARG A 284 -13.15 -29.60 -16.48
N LEU A 285 -11.92 -29.71 -16.00
CA LEU A 285 -10.73 -29.52 -16.84
C LEU A 285 -10.65 -30.58 -17.93
N LYS A 286 -10.99 -31.84 -17.63
CA LYS A 286 -11.05 -32.92 -18.62
C LYS A 286 -12.08 -32.64 -19.70
N ASN A 287 -13.26 -32.14 -19.35
CA ASN A 287 -14.30 -31.80 -20.29
C ASN A 287 -13.87 -30.64 -21.20
N VAL A 288 -13.25 -29.56 -20.63
CA VAL A 288 -12.68 -28.47 -21.42
C VAL A 288 -11.63 -28.98 -22.41
N ILE A 289 -10.70 -29.84 -21.96
CA ILE A 289 -9.68 -30.45 -22.81
C ILE A 289 -10.30 -31.31 -23.90
N GLN A 290 -11.35 -32.06 -23.59
CA GLN A 290 -12.03 -32.90 -24.55
C GLN A 290 -12.76 -32.06 -25.61
N GLU A 291 -13.51 -31.05 -25.21
CA GLU A 291 -14.19 -30.11 -26.13
C GLU A 291 -13.17 -29.37 -27.01
N ALA A 292 -12.04 -28.89 -26.44
CA ALA A 292 -10.97 -28.28 -27.21
C ALA A 292 -10.26 -29.24 -28.17
N THR A 293 -10.27 -30.55 -27.87
CA THR A 293 -9.68 -31.58 -28.74
C THR A 293 -10.65 -31.97 -29.89
N GLU A 294 -11.95 -31.95 -29.65
CA GLU A 294 -13.00 -32.26 -30.63
C GLU A 294 -13.24 -31.06 -31.58
N ALA A 295 -12.90 -29.85 -31.17
CA ALA A 295 -13.01 -28.65 -31.98
C ALA A 295 -11.69 -28.40 -32.72
N ASP A 296 -11.69 -28.49 -34.05
CA ASP A 296 -10.52 -28.31 -34.92
C ASP A 296 -10.01 -26.84 -34.97
N ASP A 297 -10.78 -25.90 -34.43
CA ASP A 297 -10.52 -24.44 -34.52
C ASP A 297 -10.13 -23.77 -33.19
N VAL A 298 -9.74 -24.53 -32.16
CA VAL A 298 -9.44 -24.02 -30.83
C VAL A 298 -7.97 -24.00 -30.54
N ILE A 299 -7.47 -22.79 -30.15
CA ILE A 299 -6.18 -22.59 -29.48
C ILE A 299 -6.47 -22.18 -28.05
N LEU A 300 -5.96 -22.95 -27.08
CA LEU A 300 -6.18 -22.66 -25.66
C LEU A 300 -5.07 -21.76 -25.13
N PHE A 301 -5.43 -20.61 -24.54
CA PHE A 301 -4.49 -19.75 -23.84
C PHE A 301 -4.61 -19.97 -22.34
N ILE A 302 -3.48 -20.22 -21.69
CA ILE A 302 -3.36 -20.43 -20.25
C ILE A 302 -2.40 -19.40 -19.68
N ASP A 303 -2.95 -18.40 -19.00
CA ASP A 303 -2.14 -17.47 -18.25
C ASP A 303 -1.70 -18.08 -16.91
N GLU A 304 -0.57 -17.63 -16.39
CA GLU A 304 0.05 -18.20 -15.18
C GLU A 304 0.14 -19.74 -15.22
N MET A 305 0.63 -20.29 -16.33
CA MET A 305 0.68 -21.73 -16.59
C MET A 305 1.34 -22.55 -15.48
N HIS A 306 2.21 -21.95 -14.69
CA HIS A 306 2.85 -22.57 -13.53
C HIS A 306 1.84 -23.00 -12.46
N THR A 307 0.66 -22.35 -12.36
CA THR A 307 -0.38 -22.70 -11.39
C THR A 307 -0.98 -24.08 -11.65
N ILE A 308 -1.05 -24.49 -12.92
CA ILE A 308 -1.52 -25.83 -13.32
C ILE A 308 -0.47 -26.90 -13.01
N ILE A 309 0.82 -26.56 -13.17
CA ILE A 309 1.94 -27.53 -13.12
C ILE A 309 2.53 -27.58 -11.70
N GLY A 310 2.57 -26.46 -10.98
CA GLY A 310 3.16 -26.35 -9.66
C GLY A 310 2.24 -26.75 -8.50
N ALA A 311 0.98 -26.88 -8.74
CA ALA A 311 0.00 -27.26 -7.75
C ALA A 311 0.17 -28.69 -7.18
N GLY A 312 1.09 -29.51 -7.71
CA GLY A 312 1.33 -30.91 -7.31
C GLY A 312 2.37 -31.16 -6.21
N SER A 313 3.07 -30.14 -5.69
CA SER A 313 4.20 -30.33 -4.76
C SER A 313 3.85 -30.29 -3.27
N ALA A 314 2.66 -29.88 -2.87
CA ALA A 314 2.18 -29.98 -1.49
C ALA A 314 1.23 -31.17 -1.36
N GLU A 315 1.33 -31.96 -0.25
CA GLU A 315 0.40 -33.04 0.03
C GLU A 315 -1.06 -32.56 -0.06
N GLY A 316 -1.77 -32.97 -1.13
CA GLY A 316 -3.18 -32.61 -1.39
C GLY A 316 -3.40 -31.59 -2.52
N SER A 317 -2.39 -31.15 -3.26
CA SER A 317 -2.56 -30.22 -4.39
C SER A 317 -2.91 -30.95 -5.69
N ILE A 318 -3.58 -30.21 -6.58
CA ILE A 318 -4.20 -30.70 -7.82
C ILE A 318 -3.12 -30.88 -8.89
N ASP A 319 -2.85 -32.10 -9.35
CA ASP A 319 -1.94 -32.36 -10.47
C ASP A 319 -2.65 -32.34 -11.82
N ALA A 320 -2.99 -31.14 -12.28
CA ALA A 320 -3.60 -30.96 -13.61
C ALA A 320 -2.60 -31.21 -14.76
N SER A 321 -1.30 -31.27 -14.45
CA SER A 321 -0.23 -31.54 -15.44
C SER A 321 -0.37 -32.94 -16.02
N SER A 322 -0.82 -33.92 -15.24
CA SER A 322 -1.02 -35.29 -15.67
C SER A 322 -2.09 -35.41 -16.77
N MET A 323 -3.07 -34.49 -16.80
CA MET A 323 -4.15 -34.46 -17.80
C MET A 323 -3.71 -33.82 -19.11
N LEU A 324 -2.86 -32.77 -19.04
CA LEU A 324 -2.36 -32.07 -20.21
C LEU A 324 -1.26 -32.86 -20.94
N LYS A 325 -0.45 -33.66 -20.23
CA LYS A 325 0.67 -34.45 -20.81
C LYS A 325 0.25 -35.36 -21.99
N PRO A 326 -0.83 -36.18 -21.89
CA PRO A 326 -1.23 -37.04 -22.98
C PRO A 326 -1.68 -36.27 -24.23
N VAL A 327 -2.34 -35.12 -24.02
CA VAL A 327 -2.88 -34.28 -25.09
C VAL A 327 -1.76 -33.56 -25.81
N LEU A 328 -0.84 -32.95 -25.10
CA LEU A 328 0.37 -32.34 -25.62
C LEU A 328 1.27 -33.38 -26.34
N ALA A 329 1.33 -34.63 -25.85
CA ALA A 329 2.09 -35.69 -26.47
C ALA A 329 1.52 -36.09 -27.85
N ARG A 330 0.23 -36.07 -28.01
CA ARG A 330 -0.47 -36.42 -29.27
C ARG A 330 -0.54 -35.23 -30.24
N GLY A 331 -0.36 -33.99 -29.74
CA GLY A 331 -0.56 -32.80 -30.56
C GLY A 331 -2.02 -32.60 -30.97
N ALA A 332 -2.97 -32.96 -30.10
CA ALA A 332 -4.40 -32.99 -30.39
C ALA A 332 -4.97 -31.57 -30.60
N PHE A 333 -4.45 -30.57 -29.87
CA PHE A 333 -4.71 -29.13 -30.08
C PHE A 333 -3.51 -28.31 -29.62
N GLN A 334 -3.52 -27.00 -29.87
CA GLN A 334 -2.41 -26.09 -29.53
C GLN A 334 -2.69 -25.29 -28.26
N ILE A 335 -1.63 -25.10 -27.47
CA ILE A 335 -1.68 -24.34 -26.23
C ILE A 335 -0.68 -23.18 -26.32
N ILE A 336 -1.14 -21.98 -25.96
CA ILE A 336 -0.29 -20.83 -25.67
C ILE A 336 -0.21 -20.74 -24.14
N GLY A 337 0.99 -20.76 -23.59
CA GLY A 337 1.22 -20.56 -22.16
C GLY A 337 1.86 -19.21 -21.87
N ALA A 338 1.59 -18.62 -20.71
CA ALA A 338 2.33 -17.46 -20.19
C ALA A 338 2.77 -17.73 -18.75
N THR A 339 3.98 -17.33 -18.39
CA THR A 339 4.52 -17.45 -17.02
C THR A 339 5.74 -16.53 -16.85
N THR A 340 6.30 -16.47 -15.64
CA THR A 340 7.57 -15.76 -15.40
C THR A 340 8.78 -16.69 -15.63
N ALA A 341 9.95 -16.12 -15.86
CA ALA A 341 11.19 -16.89 -16.04
C ALA A 341 11.59 -17.65 -14.77
N GLU A 342 11.27 -17.12 -13.59
CA GLU A 342 11.53 -17.75 -12.30
C GLU A 342 10.64 -18.99 -12.11
N GLU A 343 9.35 -18.86 -12.34
CA GLU A 343 8.37 -19.94 -12.23
C GLU A 343 8.58 -21.02 -13.29
N PHE A 344 8.97 -20.62 -14.49
CA PHE A 344 9.39 -21.56 -15.53
C PHE A 344 10.53 -22.46 -15.05
N ARG A 345 11.58 -21.89 -14.47
CA ARG A 345 12.72 -22.66 -13.91
C ARG A 345 12.29 -23.51 -12.72
N LYS A 346 11.43 -23.00 -11.85
CA LYS A 346 11.00 -23.67 -10.61
C LYS A 346 10.10 -24.86 -10.87
N TYR A 347 9.20 -24.76 -11.83
CA TYR A 347 8.11 -25.73 -12.05
C TYR A 347 8.17 -26.47 -13.39
N LEU A 348 8.37 -25.76 -14.51
CA LEU A 348 8.25 -26.36 -15.85
C LEU A 348 9.50 -27.12 -16.29
N THR A 349 10.70 -26.62 -15.99
CA THR A 349 11.96 -27.30 -16.38
C THR A 349 12.18 -28.62 -15.64
N LYS A 350 11.50 -28.81 -14.51
CA LYS A 350 11.56 -30.09 -13.77
C LYS A 350 10.80 -31.21 -14.47
N ASP A 351 9.92 -30.88 -15.42
CA ASP A 351 9.15 -31.86 -16.19
C ASP A 351 9.59 -31.88 -17.67
N PRO A 352 10.43 -32.85 -18.08
CA PRO A 352 10.93 -32.95 -19.44
C PRO A 352 9.85 -33.14 -20.52
N ALA A 353 8.63 -33.57 -20.14
CA ALA A 353 7.53 -33.75 -21.07
C ALA A 353 6.95 -32.42 -21.54
N PHE A 354 6.91 -31.44 -20.65
CA PHE A 354 6.50 -30.06 -20.97
C PHE A 354 7.61 -29.32 -21.73
N GLU A 355 8.85 -29.35 -21.24
CA GLU A 355 9.99 -28.65 -21.85
C GLU A 355 10.16 -28.99 -23.33
N ARG A 356 9.97 -30.26 -23.69
CA ARG A 356 10.10 -30.73 -25.09
C ARG A 356 8.98 -30.33 -26.02
N ARG A 357 7.85 -29.84 -25.50
CA ARG A 357 6.63 -29.50 -26.26
C ARG A 357 6.40 -28.01 -26.43
N PHE A 358 6.97 -27.21 -25.55
CA PHE A 358 6.88 -25.77 -25.63
C PHE A 358 8.11 -25.13 -26.27
N GLN A 359 7.89 -24.00 -26.93
CA GLN A 359 8.95 -23.12 -27.43
C GLN A 359 8.80 -21.77 -26.75
N THR A 360 9.85 -21.32 -26.05
CA THR A 360 9.84 -20.06 -25.31
C THR A 360 9.90 -18.84 -26.23
N ILE A 361 9.20 -17.79 -25.81
CA ILE A 361 9.26 -16.42 -26.35
C ILE A 361 9.57 -15.53 -25.15
N ASP A 362 10.76 -14.96 -25.11
CA ASP A 362 11.16 -14.03 -24.05
C ASP A 362 10.58 -12.65 -24.34
N VAL A 363 9.93 -12.05 -23.36
CA VAL A 363 9.27 -10.74 -23.42
C VAL A 363 9.95 -9.81 -22.42
N GLU A 364 10.66 -8.84 -22.95
CA GLU A 364 11.34 -7.82 -22.17
C GLU A 364 10.41 -6.66 -21.83
N GLU A 365 10.79 -5.89 -20.80
CA GLU A 365 10.12 -4.63 -20.45
C GLU A 365 10.20 -3.65 -21.65
N PRO A 366 9.09 -3.03 -22.08
CA PRO A 366 9.11 -2.08 -23.19
C PRO A 366 9.91 -0.83 -22.83
N SER A 367 10.46 -0.17 -23.84
CA SER A 367 11.12 1.12 -23.66
C SER A 367 10.14 2.19 -23.19
N VAL A 368 10.64 3.28 -22.59
CA VAL A 368 9.82 4.44 -22.23
C VAL A 368 9.10 5.02 -23.46
N GLU A 369 9.78 5.07 -24.61
CA GLU A 369 9.22 5.57 -25.87
C GLU A 369 8.06 4.69 -26.36
N ASP A 370 8.21 3.36 -26.27
CA ASP A 370 7.14 2.44 -26.66
C ASP A 370 6.00 2.46 -25.65
N THR A 371 6.30 2.63 -24.35
CA THR A 371 5.29 2.84 -23.32
C THR A 371 4.45 4.10 -23.59
N VAL A 372 5.06 5.22 -23.99
CA VAL A 372 4.31 6.43 -24.37
C VAL A 372 3.36 6.16 -25.54
N LYS A 373 3.77 5.35 -26.53
CA LYS A 373 2.90 4.97 -27.66
C LYS A 373 1.73 4.10 -27.16
N ILE A 374 2.00 3.14 -26.27
CA ILE A 374 0.97 2.27 -25.65
C ILE A 374 -0.04 3.12 -24.89
N LEU A 375 0.42 4.00 -24.00
CA LEU A 375 -0.44 4.89 -23.23
C LEU A 375 -1.27 5.82 -24.12
N THR A 376 -0.65 6.35 -25.19
CA THR A 376 -1.35 7.22 -26.16
C THR A 376 -2.50 6.47 -26.86
N ALA A 377 -2.32 5.20 -27.15
CA ALA A 377 -3.36 4.37 -27.76
C ALA A 377 -4.47 3.98 -26.78
N LEU A 378 -4.13 3.77 -25.50
CA LEU A 378 -5.10 3.46 -24.45
C LEU A 378 -5.85 4.70 -23.95
N LYS A 379 -5.25 5.88 -24.08
CA LYS A 379 -5.78 7.17 -23.62
C LYS A 379 -7.28 7.37 -23.88
N PRO A 380 -7.84 7.17 -25.11
CA PRO A 380 -9.25 7.42 -25.37
C PRO A 380 -10.20 6.61 -24.49
N ARG A 381 -9.83 5.35 -24.16
CA ARG A 381 -10.64 4.48 -23.32
C ARG A 381 -10.64 4.93 -21.85
N TYR A 382 -9.48 5.35 -21.33
CA TYR A 382 -9.38 5.89 -19.97
C TYR A 382 -10.05 7.26 -19.86
N GLU A 383 -9.98 8.10 -20.92
CA GLU A 383 -10.71 9.37 -20.99
C GLU A 383 -12.23 9.17 -20.97
N GLU A 384 -12.74 8.17 -21.70
CA GLU A 384 -14.16 7.80 -21.70
C GLU A 384 -14.60 7.22 -20.35
N HIS A 385 -13.78 6.33 -19.75
CA HIS A 385 -14.13 5.70 -18.48
C HIS A 385 -14.19 6.67 -17.30
N HIS A 386 -13.21 7.58 -17.21
CA HIS A 386 -13.11 8.53 -16.10
C HIS A 386 -13.76 9.89 -16.37
N HIS A 387 -14.22 10.16 -17.60
CA HIS A 387 -14.74 11.46 -18.05
C HIS A 387 -13.72 12.60 -17.84
N VAL A 388 -12.46 12.35 -18.17
CA VAL A 388 -11.33 13.29 -18.07
C VAL A 388 -10.60 13.40 -19.39
N ARG A 389 -9.66 14.34 -19.50
CA ARG A 389 -8.72 14.46 -20.63
C ARG A 389 -7.28 14.44 -20.13
N TYR A 390 -6.45 13.61 -20.74
CA TYR A 390 -5.02 13.59 -20.46
C TYR A 390 -4.27 14.47 -21.47
N THR A 391 -3.39 15.36 -20.96
CA THR A 391 -2.46 16.05 -21.84
C THR A 391 -1.38 15.11 -22.37
N GLN A 392 -0.73 15.44 -23.47
CA GLN A 392 0.40 14.66 -23.96
C GLN A 392 1.54 14.63 -22.93
N GLY A 393 1.76 15.77 -22.23
CA GLY A 393 2.74 15.85 -21.15
C GLY A 393 2.45 14.91 -19.99
N ALA A 394 1.17 14.69 -19.62
CA ALA A 394 0.78 13.73 -18.60
C ALA A 394 1.14 12.29 -18.98
N ILE A 395 0.89 11.91 -20.23
CA ILE A 395 1.24 10.58 -20.77
C ILE A 395 2.75 10.35 -20.75
N GLU A 396 3.53 11.31 -21.20
CA GLU A 396 4.99 11.26 -21.17
C GLU A 396 5.52 11.25 -19.73
N ALA A 397 4.91 12.05 -18.84
CA ALA A 397 5.24 12.05 -17.42
C ALA A 397 4.95 10.70 -16.77
N ALA A 398 3.80 10.07 -17.06
CA ALA A 398 3.44 8.76 -16.52
C ALA A 398 4.49 7.71 -16.88
N ALA A 399 4.93 7.64 -18.14
CA ALA A 399 5.98 6.70 -18.58
C ALA A 399 7.35 7.01 -17.95
N ASN A 400 7.78 8.27 -17.97
CA ASN A 400 9.10 8.67 -17.47
C ASN A 400 9.21 8.58 -15.95
N LEU A 401 8.20 9.09 -15.23
CA LEU A 401 8.22 9.13 -13.77
C LEU A 401 8.03 7.73 -13.18
N SER A 402 7.15 6.89 -13.74
CA SER A 402 7.01 5.51 -13.29
C SER A 402 8.31 4.72 -13.48
N ASN A 403 8.97 4.87 -14.64
CA ASN A 403 10.23 4.20 -14.90
C ASN A 403 11.35 4.65 -13.94
N ARG A 404 11.34 5.93 -13.55
CA ARG A 404 12.37 6.50 -12.68
C ARG A 404 12.12 6.23 -11.20
N TYR A 405 10.86 6.27 -10.74
CA TYR A 405 10.51 6.32 -9.32
C TYR A 405 9.83 5.05 -8.80
N ILE A 406 9.23 4.22 -9.68
CA ILE A 406 8.58 2.95 -9.32
C ILE A 406 9.43 1.80 -9.86
N GLN A 407 10.21 1.15 -8.96
CA GLN A 407 11.20 0.14 -9.35
C GLN A 407 10.75 -1.30 -9.03
N ASP A 408 9.71 -1.48 -8.26
CA ASP A 408 9.15 -2.76 -7.87
C ASP A 408 8.20 -3.36 -8.89
N ARG A 409 7.86 -2.61 -9.95
CA ARG A 409 6.99 -2.99 -11.05
C ARG A 409 7.60 -2.66 -12.41
N PHE A 410 7.06 -3.25 -13.47
CA PHE A 410 7.56 -3.13 -14.83
C PHE A 410 6.64 -2.27 -15.71
N LEU A 411 7.21 -1.66 -16.75
CA LEU A 411 6.45 -1.03 -17.80
C LEU A 411 5.78 -2.12 -18.69
N PRO A 412 4.61 -1.87 -19.29
CA PRO A 412 3.85 -0.62 -19.23
C PRO A 412 2.90 -0.52 -18.02
N ASP A 413 2.71 -1.61 -17.24
CA ASP A 413 1.71 -1.75 -16.19
C ASP A 413 1.75 -0.61 -15.17
N LYS A 414 2.94 -0.33 -14.60
CA LYS A 414 3.13 0.77 -13.64
C LYS A 414 2.78 2.15 -14.19
N ALA A 415 2.90 2.37 -15.50
CA ALA A 415 2.54 3.64 -16.13
C ALA A 415 1.04 3.72 -16.46
N ILE A 416 0.42 2.58 -16.78
CA ILE A 416 -1.03 2.45 -16.95
C ILE A 416 -1.73 2.71 -15.61
N ASP A 417 -1.25 2.11 -14.53
CA ASP A 417 -1.79 2.34 -13.18
C ASP A 417 -1.79 3.82 -12.80
N LEU A 418 -0.73 4.58 -13.17
CA LEU A 418 -0.66 6.01 -12.88
C LEU A 418 -1.73 6.82 -13.61
N ILE A 419 -2.01 6.53 -14.88
CA ILE A 419 -3.06 7.25 -15.62
C ILE A 419 -4.45 6.87 -15.13
N ASP A 420 -4.64 5.60 -14.77
CA ASP A 420 -5.90 5.10 -14.19
C ASP A 420 -6.17 5.76 -12.83
N GLU A 421 -5.19 5.75 -11.92
CA GLU A 421 -5.31 6.41 -10.62
C GLU A 421 -5.52 7.93 -10.75
N ALA A 422 -4.85 8.58 -11.71
CA ALA A 422 -5.04 10.01 -11.96
C ALA A 422 -6.47 10.33 -12.40
N GLY A 423 -7.02 9.52 -13.31
CA GLY A 423 -8.40 9.63 -13.74
C GLY A 423 -9.39 9.43 -12.60
N ALA A 424 -9.18 8.37 -11.81
CA ALA A 424 -10.02 8.07 -10.67
C ALA A 424 -10.00 9.18 -9.61
N ARG A 425 -8.81 9.71 -9.25
CA ARG A 425 -8.68 10.83 -8.29
C ARG A 425 -9.36 12.09 -8.78
N ALA A 426 -9.15 12.44 -10.06
CA ALA A 426 -9.78 13.61 -10.66
C ALA A 426 -11.31 13.48 -10.63
N ARG A 427 -11.85 12.31 -10.97
CA ARG A 427 -13.29 12.03 -10.92
C ARG A 427 -13.84 12.12 -9.49
N ILE A 428 -13.14 11.56 -8.48
CA ILE A 428 -13.55 11.66 -7.07
C ILE A 428 -13.55 13.12 -6.61
N ALA A 429 -12.52 13.89 -6.98
CA ALA A 429 -12.44 15.30 -6.65
C ALA A 429 -13.59 16.11 -7.30
N ALA A 430 -13.95 15.79 -8.54
CA ALA A 430 -15.06 16.40 -9.26
C ALA A 430 -16.43 16.03 -8.69
N ASN A 431 -16.58 14.81 -8.21
CA ASN A 431 -17.82 14.34 -7.58
C ASN A 431 -18.05 14.92 -6.17
N ARG A 432 -17.11 15.69 -5.64
CA ARG A 432 -17.30 16.40 -4.38
C ARG A 432 -18.22 17.61 -4.63
N ALA A 433 -19.44 17.52 -4.14
CA ALA A 433 -20.44 18.59 -4.32
C ALA A 433 -19.87 19.97 -3.96
N PRO A 434 -19.98 20.97 -4.85
CA PRO A 434 -19.55 22.33 -4.55
C PRO A 434 -20.34 22.93 -3.40
N GLU A 435 -19.79 23.99 -2.78
CA GLU A 435 -20.40 24.66 -1.61
C GLU A 435 -21.88 24.99 -1.83
N PRO A 436 -22.33 25.58 -2.97
CA PRO A 436 -23.73 25.89 -3.18
C PRO A 436 -24.67 24.68 -3.14
N VAL A 437 -24.20 23.52 -3.65
CA VAL A 437 -25.00 22.27 -3.61
C VAL A 437 -25.09 21.74 -2.18
N ARG A 438 -23.98 21.77 -1.43
CA ARG A 438 -23.95 21.33 -0.02
C ARG A 438 -24.81 22.24 0.87
N GLU A 439 -24.75 23.56 0.66
CA GLU A 439 -25.60 24.51 1.41
C GLU A 439 -27.07 24.29 1.11
N ALA A 440 -27.43 24.01 -0.15
CA ALA A 440 -28.80 23.69 -0.51
C ALA A 440 -29.28 22.36 0.09
N GLU A 441 -28.42 21.31 0.09
CA GLU A 441 -28.72 20.04 0.73
C GLU A 441 -28.90 20.20 2.25
N HIS A 442 -28.00 20.93 2.92
CA HIS A 442 -28.09 21.20 4.35
C HIS A 442 -29.39 21.91 4.70
N ARG A 443 -29.80 22.89 3.90
CA ARG A 443 -31.07 23.60 4.09
C ARG A 443 -32.29 22.67 3.97
N VAL A 444 -32.27 21.71 3.04
CA VAL A 444 -33.32 20.69 2.94
C VAL A 444 -33.37 19.80 4.19
N GLU A 445 -32.20 19.41 4.72
CA GLU A 445 -32.15 18.62 5.97
C GLU A 445 -32.66 19.39 7.19
N GLU A 446 -32.28 20.67 7.31
CA GLU A 446 -32.81 21.54 8.38
C GLU A 446 -34.31 21.68 8.28
N LEU A 447 -34.88 21.91 7.09
CA LEU A 447 -36.33 22.01 6.88
C LEU A 447 -37.04 20.67 7.16
N LYS A 448 -36.43 19.53 6.83
CA LYS A 448 -36.95 18.20 7.19
C LYS A 448 -37.00 17.97 8.70
N ALA A 449 -35.97 18.40 9.41
CA ALA A 449 -35.90 18.30 10.86
C ALA A 449 -36.98 19.21 11.51
N ALA A 450 -37.09 20.46 11.03
CA ALA A 450 -38.09 21.41 11.51
C ALA A 450 -39.54 20.97 11.21
N ALA A 451 -39.80 20.33 10.06
CA ALA A 451 -41.09 19.75 9.71
C ALA A 451 -41.49 18.61 10.65
N ARG A 452 -40.53 17.73 11.01
CA ARG A 452 -40.75 16.67 12.01
C ARG A 452 -41.07 17.24 13.38
N GLU A 453 -40.32 18.23 13.85
CA GLU A 453 -40.56 18.89 15.14
C GLU A 453 -41.93 19.60 15.19
N ALA A 454 -42.33 20.27 14.09
CA ALA A 454 -43.64 20.87 13.97
C ALA A 454 -44.79 19.84 13.98
N THR A 455 -44.57 18.67 13.40
CA THR A 455 -45.56 17.55 13.42
C THR A 455 -45.64 16.92 14.79
N GLU A 456 -44.53 16.73 15.50
CA GLU A 456 -44.52 16.21 16.88
C GLU A 456 -45.15 17.17 17.90
N SER A 457 -45.08 18.49 17.62
CA SER A 457 -45.74 19.52 18.46
C SER A 457 -47.21 19.80 18.12
N ASP A 458 -47.81 19.01 17.21
CA ASP A 458 -49.22 19.07 16.77
C ASP A 458 -49.63 20.40 16.08
N ASP A 459 -48.61 21.19 15.60
CA ASP A 459 -48.81 22.45 14.86
C ASP A 459 -48.91 22.19 13.34
N MET A 460 -50.09 21.70 12.93
CA MET A 460 -50.33 21.29 11.53
C MET A 460 -50.22 22.46 10.52
N ASN A 461 -50.45 23.69 10.93
CA ASN A 461 -50.34 24.86 10.02
C ASN A 461 -48.85 25.15 9.73
N LYS A 462 -48.03 25.11 10.77
CA LYS A 462 -46.58 25.34 10.66
C LYS A 462 -45.90 24.18 9.93
N ALA A 463 -46.31 22.94 10.15
CA ALA A 463 -45.84 21.78 9.45
C ALA A 463 -46.13 21.85 7.92
N ALA A 464 -47.34 22.33 7.55
CA ALA A 464 -47.70 22.53 6.14
C ALA A 464 -46.85 23.61 5.47
N GLU A 465 -46.60 24.74 6.15
CA GLU A 465 -45.78 25.83 5.63
C GLU A 465 -44.30 25.40 5.43
N ILE A 466 -43.72 24.67 6.39
CA ILE A 466 -42.36 24.14 6.31
C ILE A 466 -42.27 23.08 5.21
N THR A 467 -43.28 22.25 5.01
CA THR A 467 -43.31 21.25 3.92
C THR A 467 -43.33 21.92 2.54
N GLU A 468 -43.97 23.09 2.40
CA GLU A 468 -43.94 23.83 1.15
C GLU A 468 -42.57 24.48 0.91
N GLN A 469 -41.92 25.01 1.95
CA GLN A 469 -40.53 25.49 1.90
C GLN A 469 -39.54 24.37 1.59
N GLN A 470 -39.73 23.17 2.16
CA GLN A 470 -38.91 21.99 1.84
C GLN A 470 -38.99 21.62 0.34
N LYS A 471 -40.20 21.60 -0.23
CA LYS A 471 -40.39 21.33 -1.67
C LYS A 471 -39.68 22.35 -2.54
N ALA A 472 -39.73 23.64 -2.17
CA ALA A 472 -39.00 24.69 -2.88
C ALA A 472 -37.49 24.50 -2.78
N ALA A 473 -36.96 24.14 -1.59
CA ALA A 473 -35.55 23.86 -1.40
C ALA A 473 -35.08 22.57 -2.14
N GLU A 474 -35.93 21.54 -2.24
CA GLU A 474 -35.66 20.34 -3.03
C GLU A 474 -35.56 20.65 -4.53
N ILE A 475 -36.33 21.59 -5.06
CA ILE A 475 -36.22 22.11 -6.42
C ILE A 475 -34.89 22.83 -6.59
N GLU A 476 -34.49 23.70 -5.65
CA GLU A 476 -33.23 24.42 -5.65
C GLU A 476 -32.02 23.45 -5.68
N VAL A 477 -32.07 22.38 -4.86
CA VAL A 477 -31.05 21.31 -4.90
C VAL A 477 -31.02 20.63 -6.27
N ALA A 478 -32.16 20.34 -6.86
CA ALA A 478 -32.22 19.69 -8.16
C ALA A 478 -31.66 20.58 -9.28
N GLU A 479 -31.96 21.89 -9.25
CA GLU A 479 -31.43 22.87 -10.19
C GLU A 479 -29.91 23.08 -10.00
N ALA A 480 -29.43 23.17 -8.76
CA ALA A 480 -28.01 23.29 -8.46
C ALA A 480 -27.21 22.04 -8.91
N LYS A 481 -27.76 20.84 -8.68
CA LYS A 481 -27.18 19.59 -9.17
C LYS A 481 -27.18 19.53 -10.70
N ALA A 482 -28.24 19.93 -11.36
CA ALA A 482 -28.31 19.93 -12.81
C ALA A 482 -27.30 20.92 -13.43
N ALA A 483 -27.16 22.11 -12.84
CA ALA A 483 -26.17 23.10 -13.24
C ALA A 483 -24.74 22.58 -13.06
N TRP A 484 -24.46 21.98 -11.93
CA TRP A 484 -23.15 21.33 -11.65
C TRP A 484 -22.83 20.20 -12.63
N THR A 485 -23.80 19.31 -12.90
CA THR A 485 -23.61 18.22 -13.86
C THR A 485 -23.36 18.77 -15.27
N ALA A 486 -24.10 19.81 -15.67
CA ALA A 486 -23.89 20.48 -16.96
C ALA A 486 -22.51 21.17 -17.05
N GLU A 487 -22.01 21.73 -15.96
CA GLU A 487 -20.66 22.32 -15.88
C GLU A 487 -19.56 21.25 -16.01
N LEU A 488 -19.71 20.11 -15.35
CA LEU A 488 -18.79 18.97 -15.46
C LEU A 488 -18.77 18.40 -16.90
N ASP A 489 -19.91 18.29 -17.54
CA ASP A 489 -20.01 17.80 -18.93
C ASP A 489 -19.44 18.81 -19.95
N ALA A 490 -19.59 20.11 -19.67
CA ALA A 490 -19.09 21.18 -20.54
C ALA A 490 -17.58 21.37 -20.48
N SER A 491 -16.94 21.04 -19.36
CA SER A 491 -15.51 21.23 -19.11
C SER A 491 -14.89 19.97 -18.50
N PRO A 492 -14.54 18.95 -19.32
CA PRO A 492 -13.91 17.75 -18.81
C PRO A 492 -12.59 18.11 -18.11
N LEU A 493 -12.39 17.54 -16.94
CA LEU A 493 -11.19 17.73 -16.13
C LEU A 493 -9.95 17.34 -16.93
N THR A 494 -8.98 18.23 -16.97
CA THR A 494 -7.72 17.99 -17.68
C THR A 494 -6.64 17.56 -16.68
N ILE A 495 -6.05 16.40 -16.93
CA ILE A 495 -4.93 15.86 -16.17
C ILE A 495 -3.64 16.25 -16.88
N ASP A 496 -2.74 16.92 -16.16
CA ASP A 496 -1.43 17.35 -16.64
C ASP A 496 -0.28 16.66 -15.88
N VAL A 497 0.94 17.12 -16.08
CA VAL A 497 2.15 16.60 -15.44
C VAL A 497 2.10 16.69 -13.93
N ALA A 498 1.47 17.72 -13.36
CA ALA A 498 1.45 17.96 -11.93
C ALA A 498 0.67 16.87 -11.19
N GLN A 499 -0.52 16.50 -11.67
CA GLN A 499 -1.33 15.46 -11.06
C GLN A 499 -0.65 14.09 -11.13
N ILE A 500 0.02 13.76 -12.24
CA ILE A 500 0.82 12.53 -12.35
C ILE A 500 1.98 12.55 -11.34
N ALA A 501 2.69 13.68 -11.23
CA ALA A 501 3.79 13.83 -10.29
C ALA A 501 3.34 13.69 -8.82
N ASP A 502 2.16 14.21 -8.47
CA ASP A 502 1.57 14.06 -7.15
C ASP A 502 1.27 12.60 -6.80
N ILE A 503 0.74 11.83 -7.76
CA ILE A 503 0.47 10.40 -7.56
C ILE A 503 1.79 9.64 -7.36
N VAL A 504 2.76 9.88 -8.23
CA VAL A 504 4.08 9.26 -8.08
C VAL A 504 4.70 9.62 -6.73
N SER A 505 4.51 10.85 -6.26
CA SER A 505 5.01 11.29 -4.94
C SER A 505 4.38 10.49 -3.79
N VAL A 506 3.08 10.24 -3.86
CA VAL A 506 2.37 9.44 -2.85
C VAL A 506 2.78 7.98 -2.92
N THR A 507 2.88 7.41 -4.12
CA THR A 507 3.19 5.99 -4.34
C THR A 507 4.66 5.66 -4.00
N SER A 508 5.60 6.53 -4.39
CA SER A 508 7.03 6.32 -4.17
C SER A 508 7.56 6.88 -2.84
N GLY A 509 6.76 7.72 -2.15
CA GLY A 509 7.19 8.45 -0.97
C GLY A 509 8.19 9.60 -1.26
N VAL A 510 8.41 9.93 -2.55
CA VAL A 510 9.36 10.97 -2.98
C VAL A 510 8.59 12.19 -3.48
N PRO A 511 8.85 13.40 -2.98
CA PRO A 511 8.20 14.61 -3.48
C PRO A 511 8.67 14.92 -4.92
N VAL A 512 7.98 14.37 -5.92
CA VAL A 512 8.31 14.52 -7.36
C VAL A 512 7.77 15.83 -7.93
N SER A 513 6.72 16.39 -7.31
CA SER A 513 6.05 17.63 -7.74
C SER A 513 6.88 18.90 -7.61
N SER A 514 8.05 18.86 -6.97
CA SER A 514 8.84 20.04 -6.63
C SER A 514 10.11 20.27 -7.47
N LEU A 515 10.22 19.71 -8.67
CA LEU A 515 11.34 20.01 -9.59
C LEU A 515 11.30 21.42 -10.22
N THR A 516 10.54 22.33 -9.60
CA THR A 516 10.44 23.74 -9.95
C THR A 516 11.55 24.57 -9.29
N GLU A 517 11.64 25.86 -9.61
CA GLU A 517 12.60 26.84 -9.04
C GLU A 517 12.76 26.76 -7.50
N SER A 518 11.75 26.25 -6.77
CA SER A 518 11.78 26.07 -5.33
C SER A 518 12.79 24.99 -4.88
N GLU A 519 12.97 23.90 -5.64
CA GLU A 519 13.92 22.82 -5.27
C GLU A 519 15.37 23.28 -5.46
N SER A 520 15.66 24.04 -6.50
CA SER A 520 16.98 24.64 -6.68
C SER A 520 17.34 25.60 -5.54
N ARG A 521 16.38 26.41 -5.06
CA ARG A 521 16.57 27.25 -3.87
C ARG A 521 16.77 26.41 -2.60
N ARG A 522 16.00 25.36 -2.43
CA ARG A 522 16.08 24.42 -1.30
C ARG A 522 17.45 23.74 -1.28
N LEU A 523 17.97 23.28 -2.42
CA LEU A 523 19.31 22.70 -2.51
C LEU A 523 20.42 23.72 -2.20
N LEU A 524 20.24 24.98 -2.54
CA LEU A 524 21.18 26.04 -2.15
C LEU A 524 21.15 26.33 -0.65
N GLN A 525 20.01 26.13 0.02
CA GLN A 525 19.84 26.34 1.46
C GLN A 525 20.24 25.10 2.30
N THR A 526 20.61 23.97 1.67
CA THR A 526 20.99 22.72 2.38
C THR A 526 21.95 22.96 3.52
N GLU A 527 22.99 23.74 3.28
CA GLU A 527 24.05 24.03 4.26
C GLU A 527 23.51 24.81 5.47
N SER A 528 22.72 25.85 5.25
CA SER A 528 22.14 26.64 6.34
C SER A 528 21.19 25.84 7.21
N VAL A 529 20.36 25.00 6.57
CA VAL A 529 19.41 24.14 7.29
C VAL A 529 20.14 23.06 8.09
N LEU A 530 21.13 22.40 7.52
CA LEU A 530 21.89 21.39 8.26
C LEU A 530 22.64 22.00 9.46
N LYS A 531 23.19 23.22 9.33
CA LYS A 531 23.87 23.94 10.43
C LYS A 531 22.94 24.30 11.60
N THR A 532 21.65 24.43 11.41
CA THR A 532 20.71 24.64 12.53
C THR A 532 20.57 23.44 13.47
N ARG A 533 20.76 22.21 12.93
CA ARG A 533 20.64 20.96 13.70
C ARG A 533 22.01 20.38 14.10
N ILE A 534 23.03 20.55 13.25
CA ILE A 534 24.35 19.95 13.45
C ILE A 534 25.32 21.06 13.91
N ILE A 535 25.54 21.10 15.20
CA ILE A 535 26.33 22.12 15.85
C ILE A 535 27.81 21.74 15.90
N GLY A 536 28.69 22.67 15.56
CA GLY A 536 30.13 22.53 15.70
C GLY A 536 30.82 21.62 14.69
N GLN A 537 30.16 21.36 13.55
CA GLN A 537 30.69 20.52 12.47
C GLN A 537 30.55 21.19 11.09
N ASP A 538 30.91 22.48 11.03
CA ASP A 538 30.68 23.32 9.86
C ASP A 538 31.36 22.77 8.60
N GLU A 539 32.61 22.32 8.69
CA GLU A 539 33.35 21.72 7.57
C GLU A 539 32.66 20.44 7.06
N ALA A 540 32.14 19.61 7.97
CA ALA A 540 31.44 18.39 7.64
C ALA A 540 30.11 18.67 6.89
N VAL A 541 29.38 19.64 7.39
CA VAL A 541 28.10 20.07 6.79
C VAL A 541 28.33 20.67 5.40
N GLU A 542 29.37 21.51 5.23
CA GLU A 542 29.72 22.13 3.95
C GLU A 542 30.11 21.06 2.91
N ALA A 543 30.95 20.10 3.28
CA ALA A 543 31.39 19.02 2.41
C ALA A 543 30.18 18.18 1.92
N VAL A 544 29.28 17.78 2.84
CA VAL A 544 28.08 17.02 2.51
C VAL A 544 27.11 17.83 1.64
N ALA A 545 26.85 19.10 1.97
CA ALA A 545 25.98 19.97 1.19
C ALA A 545 26.51 20.19 -0.23
N LYS A 546 27.81 20.37 -0.41
CA LYS A 546 28.48 20.51 -1.71
C LYS A 546 28.33 19.23 -2.55
N ALA A 547 28.54 18.06 -1.94
CA ALA A 547 28.41 16.79 -2.64
C ALA A 547 26.97 16.49 -3.03
N VAL A 548 26.00 16.79 -2.14
CA VAL A 548 24.56 16.67 -2.43
C VAL A 548 24.15 17.58 -3.60
N ARG A 549 24.58 18.84 -3.60
CA ARG A 549 24.34 19.76 -4.73
C ARG A 549 24.91 19.22 -6.04
N ARG A 550 26.13 18.67 -6.01
CA ARG A 550 26.76 18.04 -7.18
C ARG A 550 25.95 16.82 -7.68
N SER A 551 25.48 15.98 -6.77
CA SER A 551 24.74 14.75 -7.13
C SER A 551 23.36 15.01 -7.72
N ARG A 552 22.76 16.16 -7.43
CA ARG A 552 21.45 16.59 -8.00
C ARG A 552 21.62 17.45 -9.27
N SER A 553 22.84 17.78 -9.63
CA SER A 553 23.17 18.53 -10.86
C SER A 553 23.12 17.59 -12.08
N PRO A 554 22.81 18.11 -13.28
CA PRO A 554 22.93 17.37 -14.55
C PRO A 554 24.31 16.82 -14.85
N LEU A 555 25.34 17.26 -14.11
CA LEU A 555 26.74 16.84 -14.28
C LEU A 555 27.06 15.52 -13.55
N LYS A 556 26.10 14.92 -12.83
CA LYS A 556 26.30 13.63 -12.14
C LYS A 556 26.50 12.49 -13.13
N ASP A 557 27.43 11.57 -12.84
CA ASP A 557 27.47 10.27 -13.53
C ASP A 557 26.20 9.47 -13.20
N PRO A 558 25.36 9.15 -14.21
CA PRO A 558 24.06 8.48 -14.00
C PRO A 558 24.19 7.07 -13.42
N ARG A 559 25.40 6.50 -13.41
CA ARG A 559 25.65 5.13 -12.91
C ARG A 559 25.98 5.07 -11.42
N ARG A 560 26.28 6.21 -10.76
CA ARG A 560 26.72 6.24 -9.36
C ARG A 560 25.58 6.57 -8.39
N PRO A 561 25.67 6.18 -7.10
CA PRO A 561 24.77 6.63 -6.05
C PRO A 561 24.63 8.15 -5.97
N GLY A 562 23.58 8.63 -5.25
CA GLY A 562 23.31 10.04 -5.01
C GLY A 562 24.38 10.80 -4.21
N GLY A 563 25.30 10.06 -3.62
CA GLY A 563 26.46 10.53 -2.85
C GLY A 563 27.03 9.39 -2.04
N SER A 564 28.34 9.43 -1.78
CA SER A 564 29.01 8.40 -0.99
C SER A 564 30.02 9.05 -0.04
N PHE A 565 29.88 8.77 1.25
CA PHE A 565 30.66 9.44 2.30
C PHE A 565 31.22 8.46 3.31
N ILE A 566 32.42 8.76 3.83
CA ILE A 566 32.92 8.19 5.08
C ILE A 566 32.95 9.29 6.14
N PHE A 567 32.25 9.09 7.25
CA PHE A 567 32.25 9.97 8.41
C PHE A 567 33.23 9.45 9.48
N LEU A 568 34.29 10.13 9.70
CA LEU A 568 35.34 9.79 10.67
C LEU A 568 35.23 10.65 11.91
N GLY A 569 35.48 10.08 13.07
CA GLY A 569 35.63 10.86 14.31
C GLY A 569 35.18 10.10 15.54
N PRO A 570 35.38 10.71 16.73
CA PRO A 570 34.99 10.12 18.00
C PRO A 570 33.49 9.82 18.10
N THR A 571 33.11 8.98 19.06
CA THR A 571 31.69 8.72 19.36
C THR A 571 31.01 9.98 19.88
N GLY A 572 29.74 10.16 19.57
CA GLY A 572 28.94 11.29 20.08
C GLY A 572 29.21 12.65 19.44
N THR A 573 29.96 12.74 18.32
CA THR A 573 30.24 13.99 17.60
C THR A 573 29.20 14.39 16.56
N GLY A 574 28.13 13.59 16.40
CA GLY A 574 27.00 13.90 15.50
C GLY A 574 27.00 13.20 14.15
N LYS A 575 27.85 12.17 13.91
CA LYS A 575 27.91 11.41 12.64
C LYS A 575 26.56 10.84 12.22
N THR A 576 25.93 10.06 13.09
CA THR A 576 24.62 9.43 12.84
C THR A 576 23.50 10.48 12.78
N GLU A 577 23.61 11.58 13.54
CA GLU A 577 22.63 12.67 13.53
C GLU A 577 22.65 13.44 12.21
N LEU A 578 23.84 13.68 11.62
CA LEU A 578 23.93 14.27 10.28
C LEU A 578 23.28 13.38 9.22
N ALA A 579 23.45 12.05 9.31
CA ALA A 579 22.80 11.12 8.40
C ALA A 579 21.27 11.17 8.52
N LYS A 580 20.73 11.23 9.76
CA LYS A 580 19.28 11.37 10.03
C LYS A 580 18.73 12.69 9.51
N THR A 581 19.42 13.80 9.81
CA THR A 581 19.00 15.13 9.36
C THR A 581 19.05 15.24 7.83
N LEU A 582 20.05 14.61 7.21
CA LEU A 582 20.15 14.56 5.76
C LEU A 582 19.01 13.77 5.12
N ALA A 583 18.63 12.62 5.69
CA ALA A 583 17.50 11.82 5.23
C ALA A 583 16.19 12.62 5.32
N GLU A 584 15.92 13.24 6.47
CA GLU A 584 14.75 14.09 6.69
C GLU A 584 14.72 15.27 5.71
N TYR A 585 15.86 15.91 5.47
CA TYR A 585 15.95 17.05 4.56
C TYR A 585 15.75 16.67 3.08
N LEU A 586 16.40 15.60 2.62
CA LEU A 586 16.37 15.19 1.21
C LEU A 586 15.07 14.49 0.82
N PHE A 587 14.52 13.68 1.73
CA PHE A 587 13.43 12.76 1.43
C PHE A 587 12.16 13.01 2.25
N GLY A 588 12.16 14.02 3.12
CA GLY A 588 10.98 14.49 3.86
C GLY A 588 10.59 13.65 5.08
N SER A 589 11.29 12.54 5.37
CA SER A 589 11.05 11.68 6.53
C SER A 589 12.34 11.17 7.16
N LYS A 590 12.33 11.03 8.48
CA LYS A 590 13.41 10.34 9.21
C LYS A 590 13.46 8.84 8.90
N ASP A 591 12.35 8.26 8.51
CA ASP A 591 12.22 6.84 8.13
C ASP A 591 12.91 6.54 6.79
N ALA A 592 13.26 7.56 6.01
CA ALA A 592 14.10 7.41 4.83
C ALA A 592 15.58 7.09 5.15
N LEU A 593 15.94 6.91 6.44
CA LEU A 593 17.23 6.40 6.86
C LEU A 593 17.18 4.88 7.06
N ILE A 594 17.91 4.14 6.23
CA ILE A 594 18.12 2.69 6.37
C ILE A 594 19.48 2.52 7.07
N SER A 595 19.50 1.99 8.28
CA SER A 595 20.72 1.86 9.10
C SER A 595 21.08 0.41 9.36
N PHE A 596 22.35 0.07 9.14
CA PHE A 596 22.93 -1.24 9.44
C PHE A 596 24.12 -1.05 10.39
N ASP A 597 24.08 -1.71 11.55
CA ASP A 597 25.22 -1.79 12.44
C ASP A 597 26.18 -2.90 11.98
N MET A 598 27.35 -2.50 11.52
CA MET A 598 28.31 -3.46 10.95
C MET A 598 28.94 -4.38 11.99
N SER A 599 28.74 -4.13 13.28
CA SER A 599 29.12 -5.08 14.32
C SER A 599 28.32 -6.38 14.27
N GLU A 600 27.11 -6.37 13.67
CA GLU A 600 26.27 -7.54 13.44
C GLU A 600 26.68 -8.35 12.19
N PHE A 601 27.60 -7.82 11.37
CA PHE A 601 28.03 -8.39 10.09
C PHE A 601 29.55 -8.66 10.04
N GLY A 602 30.07 -9.17 11.15
CA GLY A 602 31.50 -9.48 11.32
C GLY A 602 31.94 -10.84 10.77
N SER A 603 31.01 -11.75 10.41
CA SER A 603 31.31 -13.07 9.87
C SER A 603 30.81 -13.27 8.45
N GLU A 604 31.42 -14.19 7.69
CA GLU A 604 31.03 -14.51 6.31
C GLU A 604 29.56 -14.96 6.19
N PHE A 605 29.07 -15.71 7.16
CA PHE A 605 27.66 -16.14 7.17
C PHE A 605 26.69 -14.95 7.30
N GLU A 606 27.06 -13.94 8.07
CA GLU A 606 26.20 -12.76 8.28
C GLU A 606 26.17 -11.83 7.06
N VAL A 607 27.22 -11.82 6.23
CA VAL A 607 27.23 -11.10 4.95
C VAL A 607 26.09 -11.57 4.04
N SER A 608 25.78 -12.88 4.07
CA SER A 608 24.65 -13.43 3.31
C SER A 608 23.29 -12.86 3.73
N LYS A 609 23.13 -12.35 4.95
CA LYS A 609 21.90 -11.68 5.37
C LYS A 609 21.65 -10.36 4.63
N LEU A 610 22.72 -9.66 4.18
CA LEU A 610 22.60 -8.40 3.46
C LEU A 610 22.11 -8.57 2.02
N ILE A 611 22.62 -9.59 1.31
CA ILE A 611 22.35 -9.83 -0.12
C ILE A 611 21.45 -11.04 -0.39
N GLY A 612 21.18 -11.86 0.64
CA GLY A 612 20.42 -13.10 0.57
C GLY A 612 21.32 -14.34 0.59
N SER A 613 20.79 -15.46 1.09
CA SER A 613 21.49 -16.73 1.17
C SER A 613 21.62 -17.40 -0.22
N PRO A 614 22.71 -18.07 -0.53
CA PRO A 614 22.86 -18.85 -1.76
C PRO A 614 21.81 -19.96 -1.88
N PRO A 615 21.52 -20.45 -3.09
CA PRO A 615 20.59 -21.56 -3.30
C PRO A 615 20.97 -22.81 -2.48
N GLY A 616 20.01 -23.39 -1.79
CA GLY A 616 20.19 -24.57 -0.94
C GLY A 616 20.46 -24.29 0.54
N TYR A 617 20.60 -23.03 0.95
CA TYR A 617 20.71 -22.65 2.37
C TYR A 617 19.38 -22.14 2.92
N VAL A 618 19.18 -22.32 4.24
CA VAL A 618 18.00 -21.83 4.95
C VAL A 618 17.94 -20.31 4.82
N GLY A 619 16.75 -19.77 4.43
CA GLY A 619 16.55 -18.32 4.22
C GLY A 619 16.81 -17.82 2.79
N HIS A 620 17.04 -18.70 1.81
CA HIS A 620 17.19 -18.28 0.40
C HIS A 620 15.96 -17.55 -0.14
N ASP A 621 14.74 -17.97 0.26
CA ASP A 621 13.49 -17.37 -0.20
C ASP A 621 13.19 -15.99 0.43
N GLU A 622 13.89 -15.63 1.52
CA GLU A 622 13.63 -14.37 2.23
C GLU A 622 14.28 -13.13 1.58
N GLY A 623 15.26 -13.32 0.69
CA GLY A 623 16.04 -12.23 0.08
C GLY A 623 16.91 -11.46 1.09
N GLY A 624 17.84 -10.63 0.62
CA GLY A 624 18.76 -9.88 1.47
C GLY A 624 18.12 -8.69 2.18
N GLN A 625 18.54 -8.39 3.39
CA GLN A 625 18.05 -7.25 4.17
C GLN A 625 18.31 -5.91 3.49
N LEU A 626 19.54 -5.69 2.99
CA LEU A 626 19.93 -4.47 2.29
C LEU A 626 19.16 -4.33 0.97
N THR A 627 19.13 -5.37 0.17
CA THR A 627 18.47 -5.37 -1.15
C THR A 627 16.95 -5.18 -1.02
N LYS A 628 16.34 -5.80 -0.01
CA LYS A 628 14.91 -5.67 0.28
C LYS A 628 14.54 -4.28 0.80
N ALA A 629 15.35 -3.69 1.69
CA ALA A 629 15.12 -2.37 2.24
C ALA A 629 15.23 -1.29 1.15
N VAL A 630 16.29 -1.31 0.33
CA VAL A 630 16.47 -0.32 -0.74
C VAL A 630 15.44 -0.50 -1.87
N ARG A 631 15.01 -1.72 -2.18
CA ARG A 631 13.93 -1.94 -3.16
C ARG A 631 12.61 -1.30 -2.69
N ARG A 632 12.31 -1.35 -1.38
CA ARG A 632 11.11 -0.71 -0.81
C ARG A 632 11.24 0.81 -0.74
N HIS A 633 12.44 1.30 -0.43
CA HIS A 633 12.74 2.72 -0.26
C HIS A 633 13.92 3.13 -1.13
N PRO A 634 13.73 3.25 -2.46
CA PRO A 634 14.81 3.55 -3.39
C PRO A 634 15.39 4.96 -3.21
N TYR A 635 14.64 5.85 -2.56
CA TYR A 635 15.06 7.20 -2.18
C TYR A 635 15.35 7.24 -0.68
N SER A 636 16.56 6.87 -0.28
CA SER A 636 16.95 6.75 1.13
C SER A 636 18.39 7.11 1.35
N VAL A 637 18.73 7.38 2.61
CA VAL A 637 20.11 7.40 3.09
C VAL A 637 20.40 6.02 3.65
N VAL A 638 21.38 5.33 3.11
CA VAL A 638 21.83 4.03 3.62
C VAL A 638 23.07 4.26 4.48
N LEU A 639 22.94 4.00 5.77
CA LEU A 639 23.97 4.18 6.77
C LEU A 639 24.57 2.83 7.18
N PHE A 640 25.87 2.67 6.97
CA PHE A 640 26.67 1.59 7.50
C PHE A 640 27.45 2.10 8.71
N ASP A 641 26.92 1.81 9.91
CA ASP A 641 27.52 2.28 11.15
C ASP A 641 28.66 1.35 11.59
N GLU A 642 29.76 1.91 12.09
CA GLU A 642 30.98 1.19 12.52
C GLU A 642 31.57 0.25 11.46
N ILE A 643 31.77 0.78 10.23
CA ILE A 643 32.19 0.02 9.05
C ILE A 643 33.51 -0.76 9.24
N GLU A 644 34.38 -0.31 10.18
CA GLU A 644 35.62 -1.01 10.53
C GLU A 644 35.41 -2.39 11.16
N LYS A 645 34.19 -2.69 11.64
CA LYS A 645 33.83 -4.02 12.21
C LYS A 645 33.30 -5.00 11.18
N ALA A 646 33.00 -4.51 9.98
CA ALA A 646 32.44 -5.30 8.91
C ALA A 646 33.39 -6.38 8.39
N HIS A 647 32.84 -7.52 7.97
CA HIS A 647 33.60 -8.54 7.26
C HIS A 647 34.14 -7.99 5.93
N PRO A 648 35.35 -8.38 5.50
CA PRO A 648 35.98 -7.87 4.25
C PRO A 648 35.13 -8.02 2.99
N ASP A 649 34.25 -9.01 2.91
CA ASP A 649 33.40 -9.22 1.74
C ASP A 649 32.33 -8.14 1.57
N ILE A 650 31.96 -7.44 2.64
CA ILE A 650 31.06 -6.29 2.56
C ILE A 650 31.67 -5.17 1.71
N PHE A 651 32.98 -5.00 1.74
CA PHE A 651 33.67 -4.01 0.90
C PHE A 651 33.57 -4.36 -0.59
N ASN A 652 33.52 -5.64 -0.95
CA ASN A 652 33.30 -6.07 -2.33
C ASN A 652 31.87 -5.73 -2.80
N ILE A 653 30.88 -5.89 -1.92
CA ILE A 653 29.48 -5.49 -2.17
C ILE A 653 29.39 -3.97 -2.36
N LEU A 654 30.04 -3.22 -1.45
CA LEU A 654 30.04 -1.75 -1.52
C LEU A 654 30.75 -1.24 -2.77
N LEU A 655 31.82 -1.90 -3.24
CA LEU A 655 32.46 -1.56 -4.51
C LEU A 655 31.48 -1.65 -5.69
N GLN A 656 30.70 -2.72 -5.79
CA GLN A 656 29.70 -2.87 -6.83
C GLN A 656 28.64 -1.74 -6.77
N VAL A 657 28.14 -1.45 -5.57
CA VAL A 657 27.16 -0.35 -5.35
C VAL A 657 27.76 1.01 -5.76
N LEU A 658 28.99 1.30 -5.36
CA LEU A 658 29.64 2.61 -5.61
C LEU A 658 30.06 2.82 -7.07
N GLU A 659 30.36 1.72 -7.82
CA GLU A 659 30.75 1.79 -9.23
C GLU A 659 29.58 1.76 -10.20
N GLU A 660 28.69 0.79 -10.01
CA GLU A 660 27.59 0.52 -10.93
C GLU A 660 26.25 1.11 -10.46
N GLY A 661 26.15 1.57 -9.20
CA GLY A 661 24.91 2.04 -8.60
C GLY A 661 23.83 0.97 -8.52
N ARG A 662 24.22 -0.29 -8.56
CA ARG A 662 23.30 -1.44 -8.48
C ARG A 662 23.93 -2.60 -7.73
N LEU A 663 23.06 -3.45 -7.18
CA LEU A 663 23.49 -4.67 -6.50
C LEU A 663 22.55 -5.81 -6.90
N THR A 664 23.14 -6.95 -7.30
CA THR A 664 22.35 -8.15 -7.61
C THR A 664 22.26 -9.02 -6.37
N ASP A 665 21.04 -9.39 -5.98
CA ASP A 665 20.80 -10.29 -4.85
C ASP A 665 21.08 -11.77 -5.20
N SER A 666 20.99 -12.63 -4.19
CA SER A 666 21.20 -14.08 -4.34
C SER A 666 20.15 -14.77 -5.24
N GLN A 667 19.01 -14.11 -5.50
CA GLN A 667 17.95 -14.56 -6.39
C GLN A 667 18.16 -14.10 -7.84
N GLY A 668 19.23 -13.33 -8.12
CA GLY A 668 19.50 -12.75 -9.42
C GLY A 668 18.72 -11.46 -9.72
N LYS A 669 18.00 -10.91 -8.74
CA LYS A 669 17.28 -9.64 -8.90
C LYS A 669 18.23 -8.47 -8.68
N THR A 670 18.24 -7.52 -9.59
CA THR A 670 19.06 -6.31 -9.49
C THR A 670 18.30 -5.21 -8.76
N VAL A 671 18.96 -4.60 -7.77
CA VAL A 671 18.44 -3.46 -6.99
C VAL A 671 19.22 -2.21 -7.32
N ASP A 672 18.51 -1.11 -7.55
CA ASP A 672 19.09 0.17 -7.96
C ASP A 672 19.41 1.06 -6.73
N PHE A 673 20.65 1.50 -6.62
CA PHE A 673 21.18 2.39 -5.59
C PHE A 673 21.49 3.80 -6.11
N ARG A 674 21.20 4.13 -7.36
CA ARG A 674 21.52 5.43 -7.98
C ARG A 674 20.82 6.62 -7.31
N ASN A 675 19.71 6.36 -6.66
CA ASN A 675 18.93 7.37 -5.93
C ASN A 675 19.21 7.38 -4.42
N THR A 676 20.05 6.48 -3.91
CA THR A 676 20.43 6.44 -2.49
C THR A 676 21.65 7.29 -2.23
N VAL A 677 21.79 7.77 -0.98
CA VAL A 677 23.03 8.35 -0.45
C VAL A 677 23.66 7.35 0.50
N ILE A 678 24.89 6.95 0.22
CA ILE A 678 25.64 5.94 1.01
C ILE A 678 26.49 6.66 2.03
N ILE A 679 26.32 6.36 3.31
CA ILE A 679 27.11 6.92 4.42
C ILE A 679 27.70 5.75 5.20
N MET A 680 28.99 5.78 5.40
CA MET A 680 29.72 4.85 6.26
C MET A 680 30.27 5.64 7.45
N THR A 681 30.02 5.21 8.67
CA THR A 681 30.65 5.83 9.84
C THR A 681 31.82 4.98 10.34
N SER A 682 32.82 5.63 10.87
CA SER A 682 33.95 4.94 11.49
C SER A 682 34.52 5.72 12.65
N ASN A 683 34.98 4.98 13.66
CA ASN A 683 35.68 5.49 14.81
C ASN A 683 37.22 5.42 14.66
N VAL A 684 37.70 4.98 13.50
CA VAL A 684 39.12 4.91 13.17
C VAL A 684 39.72 6.30 13.17
N GLY A 685 40.91 6.44 13.71
CA GLY A 685 41.55 7.75 13.94
C GLY A 685 40.99 8.55 15.12
N ALA A 686 40.00 8.01 15.87
CA ALA A 686 39.40 8.69 17.01
C ALA A 686 40.41 8.99 18.13
N ARG A 687 41.41 8.11 18.30
CA ARG A 687 42.49 8.33 19.29
C ARG A 687 43.42 9.50 18.89
N GLU A 688 43.75 9.58 17.61
CA GLU A 688 44.56 10.63 17.03
C GLU A 688 43.83 11.98 17.09
N ILE A 689 42.54 11.99 16.86
CA ILE A 689 41.67 13.17 16.94
C ILE A 689 41.46 13.58 18.42
N ALA A 690 41.43 12.62 19.35
CA ALA A 690 41.24 12.86 20.77
C ALA A 690 42.53 13.30 21.52
N GLN A 691 43.73 12.92 21.03
CA GLN A 691 45.03 13.15 21.72
C GLN A 691 45.57 14.56 21.57
N ASP A 692 44.81 15.53 21.14
CA ASP A 692 45.19 16.91 20.95
C ASP A 692 45.59 17.67 22.28
N ALA A 693 45.66 16.97 23.42
CA ALA A 693 45.91 17.62 24.72
C ALA A 693 46.98 16.97 25.60
N SER A 694 47.63 15.90 25.20
CA SER A 694 48.62 15.30 26.10
C SER A 694 49.66 14.44 25.39
N VAL A 695 50.73 14.98 24.89
CA VAL A 695 52.11 14.49 24.97
C VAL A 695 53.02 15.47 24.26
N GLY A 696 53.77 16.22 25.03
CA GLY A 696 54.83 17.06 24.46
C GLY A 696 55.67 17.72 25.54
N PHE A 697 56.57 16.99 26.15
CA PHE A 697 57.79 17.61 26.68
C PHE A 697 58.61 18.11 25.48
N GLY A 698 58.54 19.40 25.20
CA GLY A 698 59.40 20.04 24.17
C GLY A 698 58.79 21.32 23.61
N THR A 699 59.12 22.42 24.29
CA THR A 699 59.29 23.77 23.74
C THR A 699 58.30 24.37 22.77
N THR A 700 57.57 25.35 23.28
CA THR A 700 57.04 26.53 22.58
C THR A 700 56.15 26.39 21.37
N GLY A 701 54.85 26.57 21.59
CA GLY A 701 53.88 26.90 20.54
C GLY A 701 52.47 26.52 20.90
N GLU A 702 51.65 27.52 21.19
CA GLU A 702 50.20 27.44 21.35
C GLU A 702 49.49 27.12 20.02
N HIS A 703 49.74 25.96 19.41
CA HIS A 703 48.98 25.56 18.26
C HIS A 703 48.74 24.04 18.34
N GLY A 704 47.51 23.64 18.72
CA GLY A 704 47.02 22.29 18.48
C GLY A 704 47.16 21.90 17.01
N LEU A 705 47.10 20.63 16.71
CA LEU A 705 47.18 20.11 15.33
C LEU A 705 46.10 20.80 14.45
N THR A 706 46.51 21.26 13.28
CA THR A 706 45.54 21.83 12.32
C THR A 706 44.56 20.77 11.81
N SER A 707 43.38 21.20 11.42
CA SER A 707 42.32 20.31 10.83
C SER A 707 42.88 19.45 9.67
N SER A 708 43.86 20.01 8.90
CA SER A 708 44.55 19.30 7.82
C SER A 708 45.47 18.18 8.30
N GLU A 709 46.16 18.37 9.44
CA GLU A 709 47.06 17.36 10.03
C GLU A 709 46.27 16.21 10.65
N ILE A 710 45.14 16.52 11.31
CA ILE A 710 44.17 15.52 11.83
C ILE A 710 43.62 14.69 10.68
N LYS A 711 43.18 15.34 9.61
CA LYS A 711 42.68 14.67 8.38
C LYS A 711 43.79 13.79 7.76
N GLY A 712 45.01 14.25 7.74
CA GLY A 712 46.15 13.47 7.20
C GLY A 712 46.42 12.19 8.00
N ARG A 713 46.39 12.25 9.34
CA ARG A 713 46.60 11.09 10.22
C ARG A 713 45.44 10.10 10.12
N ALA A 714 44.19 10.59 10.21
CA ALA A 714 43.00 9.76 10.04
C ALA A 714 43.00 9.06 8.67
N MET A 715 43.42 9.73 7.62
CA MET A 715 43.59 9.18 6.29
C MET A 715 44.68 8.10 6.22
N GLY A 716 45.74 8.22 7.00
CA GLY A 716 46.79 7.21 7.13
C GLY A 716 46.25 5.89 7.69
N GLU A 717 45.46 5.94 8.74
CA GLU A 717 44.83 4.78 9.35
C GLU A 717 43.71 4.15 8.44
N LEU A 718 42.93 4.99 7.78
CA LEU A 718 41.96 4.52 6.78
C LEU A 718 42.63 3.72 5.64
N LYS A 719 43.75 4.17 5.12
CA LYS A 719 44.50 3.47 4.05
C LYS A 719 45.07 2.12 4.49
N ARG A 720 45.21 1.89 5.80
CA ARG A 720 45.62 0.58 6.34
C ARG A 720 44.47 -0.41 6.43
N LEU A 721 43.25 0.09 6.66
CA LEU A 721 42.06 -0.73 6.86
C LEU A 721 41.29 -0.99 5.56
N PHE A 722 41.21 0.00 4.69
CA PHE A 722 40.43 -0.07 3.46
C PHE A 722 41.32 -0.16 2.22
N ARG A 723 40.88 -0.98 1.26
CA ARG A 723 41.59 -1.06 -0.03
C ARG A 723 41.54 0.28 -0.75
N PRO A 724 42.63 0.71 -1.43
CA PRO A 724 42.67 1.96 -2.17
C PRO A 724 41.56 2.10 -3.22
N GLU A 725 41.13 0.98 -3.81
CA GLU A 725 40.02 0.94 -4.76
C GLU A 725 38.72 1.48 -4.19
N LEU A 726 38.35 1.07 -2.96
CA LEU A 726 37.14 1.57 -2.29
C LEU A 726 37.27 3.07 -1.99
N LEU A 727 38.40 3.51 -1.42
CA LEU A 727 38.60 4.91 -1.06
C LEU A 727 38.56 5.85 -2.27
N ASN A 728 38.99 5.40 -3.45
CA ASN A 728 38.92 6.15 -4.71
C ASN A 728 37.52 6.29 -5.28
N ARG A 729 36.55 5.48 -4.81
CA ARG A 729 35.14 5.50 -5.27
C ARG A 729 34.25 6.35 -4.38
N ILE A 730 34.74 6.72 -3.21
CA ILE A 730 34.01 7.55 -2.25
C ILE A 730 34.13 9.02 -2.64
N ASP A 731 33.01 9.74 -2.64
CA ASP A 731 32.96 11.14 -3.05
C ASP A 731 33.68 12.07 -2.11
N ASP A 732 33.56 11.84 -0.78
CA ASP A 732 34.29 12.62 0.22
C ASP A 732 34.45 11.85 1.54
N ILE A 733 35.55 12.20 2.23
CA ILE A 733 35.85 11.68 3.57
C ILE A 733 35.81 12.86 4.53
N VAL A 734 34.81 12.82 5.40
CA VAL A 734 34.40 13.89 6.28
C VAL A 734 34.87 13.59 7.70
N VAL A 735 35.71 14.49 8.25
CA VAL A 735 36.24 14.35 9.60
C VAL A 735 35.41 15.18 10.58
N PHE A 736 34.82 14.52 11.57
CA PHE A 736 34.10 15.17 12.66
C PHE A 736 35.04 15.54 13.77
N GLN A 737 35.01 16.81 14.15
CA GLN A 737 35.83 17.37 15.18
C GLN A 737 35.25 17.13 16.58
N LYS A 738 36.08 17.24 17.61
CA LYS A 738 35.65 17.20 18.99
C LYS A 738 34.77 18.40 19.31
N LEU A 739 33.70 18.18 20.06
CA LEU A 739 32.76 19.24 20.45
C LEU A 739 33.38 20.11 21.57
N SER A 740 33.31 21.44 21.44
CA SER A 740 33.68 22.40 22.48
C SER A 740 32.55 22.51 23.52
N GLY A 741 32.85 23.08 24.70
CA GLY A 741 31.85 23.36 25.73
C GLY A 741 30.70 24.23 25.22
N GLU A 742 30.99 25.26 24.42
CA GLU A 742 29.97 26.12 23.81
C GLU A 742 29.07 25.35 22.86
N ASN A 743 29.62 24.38 22.10
CA ASN A 743 28.84 23.54 21.22
C ASN A 743 27.93 22.60 22.00
N LEU A 744 28.41 22.06 23.14
CA LEU A 744 27.57 21.20 24.01
C LEU A 744 26.42 21.99 24.64
N THR A 745 26.60 23.25 25.01
CA THR A 745 25.52 24.12 25.47
C THR A 745 24.46 24.33 24.38
N LYS A 746 24.87 24.64 23.15
CA LYS A 746 23.93 24.75 22.02
C LYS A 746 23.20 23.44 21.73
N ILE A 747 23.85 22.30 21.84
CA ILE A 747 23.24 20.98 21.67
C ILE A 747 22.24 20.70 22.80
N ALA A 748 22.54 21.11 24.05
CA ALA A 748 21.59 21.00 25.15
C ALA A 748 20.30 21.77 24.87
N HIS A 749 20.40 22.99 24.36
CA HIS A 749 19.23 23.76 23.95
C HIS A 749 18.39 23.04 22.88
N LEU A 750 19.01 22.42 21.85
CA LEU A 750 18.32 21.67 20.83
C LEU A 750 17.60 20.43 21.40
N LEU A 751 18.26 19.67 22.29
CA LEU A 751 17.69 18.50 22.92
C LEU A 751 16.50 18.84 23.83
N VAL A 752 16.59 19.96 24.55
CA VAL A 752 15.49 20.48 25.37
C VAL A 752 14.34 21.00 24.49
N ASP A 753 14.65 21.65 23.34
CA ASP A 753 13.59 22.06 22.40
C ASP A 753 12.85 20.84 21.81
N ASP A 754 13.55 19.74 21.52
CA ASP A 754 12.90 18.49 21.11
C ASP A 754 11.97 17.92 22.21
N LEU A 755 12.36 18.00 23.49
CA LEU A 755 11.49 17.66 24.63
C LEU A 755 10.28 18.60 24.71
N ARG A 756 10.53 19.91 24.57
CA ARG A 756 9.50 20.94 24.55
C ARG A 756 8.45 20.70 23.47
N GLN A 757 8.84 20.33 22.25
CA GLN A 757 7.90 20.03 21.17
C GLN A 757 7.01 18.82 21.49
N ARG A 758 7.55 17.79 22.16
CA ARG A 758 6.76 16.64 22.64
C ARG A 758 5.72 17.05 23.68
N LEU A 759 6.06 17.96 24.59
CA LEU A 759 5.13 18.49 25.59
C LEU A 759 4.05 19.37 24.95
N ILE A 760 4.43 20.23 23.99
CA ILE A 760 3.48 21.06 23.22
C ILE A 760 2.45 20.22 22.50
N ALA A 761 2.86 19.07 21.92
CA ALA A 761 1.92 18.14 21.28
C ALA A 761 0.89 17.55 22.27
N ASN A 762 1.21 17.55 23.57
CA ASN A 762 0.30 17.14 24.66
C ASN A 762 -0.34 18.33 25.39
N GLY A 763 -0.36 19.52 24.79
CA GLY A 763 -1.00 20.70 25.35
C GLY A 763 -0.25 21.36 26.51
N MET A 764 1.03 21.04 26.70
CA MET A 764 1.87 21.59 27.79
C MET A 764 3.12 22.27 27.24
N ASN A 765 3.81 23.05 28.06
CA ASN A 765 5.06 23.70 27.67
C ASN A 765 6.12 23.54 28.76
N ILE A 766 7.41 23.63 28.41
CA ILE A 766 8.52 23.65 29.36
C ILE A 766 9.48 24.82 29.05
N LYS A 767 9.95 25.48 30.12
CA LYS A 767 10.99 26.50 30.06
C LYS A 767 12.07 26.18 31.06
N LEU A 768 13.35 26.33 30.68
CA LEU A 768 14.48 26.13 31.56
C LEU A 768 15.16 27.47 31.82
N THR A 769 15.68 27.65 33.02
CA THR A 769 16.57 28.77 33.36
C THR A 769 17.98 28.50 32.87
N ASP A 770 18.80 29.56 32.74
CA ASP A 770 20.22 29.42 32.33
C ASP A 770 20.99 28.55 33.33
N ALA A 771 20.68 28.63 34.62
CA ALA A 771 21.26 27.79 35.68
C ALA A 771 20.94 26.31 35.47
N ALA A 772 19.74 26.00 34.97
CA ALA A 772 19.35 24.63 34.60
C ALA A 772 20.18 24.13 33.42
N TYR A 773 20.34 24.91 32.37
CA TYR A 773 21.22 24.57 31.26
C TYR A 773 22.67 24.35 31.65
N ASP A 774 23.24 25.25 32.47
CA ASP A 774 24.61 25.12 32.93
C ASP A 774 24.83 23.84 33.74
N LYS A 775 23.83 23.45 34.57
CA LYS A 775 23.89 22.22 35.34
C LYS A 775 23.79 20.99 34.43
N ILE A 776 22.89 20.98 33.44
CA ILE A 776 22.79 19.89 32.45
C ILE A 776 24.12 19.70 31.74
N VAL A 777 24.73 20.79 31.30
CA VAL A 777 26.02 20.76 30.62
C VAL A 777 27.11 20.27 31.55
N ALA A 778 27.15 20.75 32.81
CA ALA A 778 28.17 20.35 33.80
C ALA A 778 28.11 18.85 34.10
N GLU A 779 26.89 18.28 34.28
CA GLU A 779 26.71 16.85 34.57
C GLU A 779 26.78 15.96 33.32
N GLY A 780 26.41 16.51 32.14
CA GLY A 780 26.40 15.81 30.85
C GLY A 780 27.68 16.00 30.02
N THR A 781 28.69 16.76 30.51
CA THR A 781 29.92 16.95 29.74
C THR A 781 30.92 15.85 30.01
N ASP A 782 31.16 15.03 28.98
CA ASP A 782 32.31 14.15 28.90
C ASP A 782 33.04 14.43 27.58
N LEU A 783 34.16 15.10 27.70
CA LEU A 783 34.97 15.49 26.55
C LEU A 783 35.48 14.31 25.72
N THR A 784 35.37 13.09 26.23
CA THR A 784 35.75 11.86 25.53
C THR A 784 34.61 11.21 24.78
N ASN A 785 33.36 11.35 25.28
CA ASN A 785 32.17 10.69 24.75
C ASN A 785 31.18 11.63 24.01
N GLY A 786 31.57 12.88 23.81
CA GLY A 786 30.80 13.88 23.05
C GLY A 786 29.42 14.21 23.67
N ALA A 787 28.37 14.29 22.85
CA ALA A 787 27.03 14.67 23.28
C ALA A 787 26.14 13.50 23.79
N ARG A 788 26.61 12.25 23.76
CA ARG A 788 25.83 11.11 24.28
C ARG A 788 25.51 11.17 25.76
N PRO A 789 26.48 11.56 26.66
CA PRO A 789 26.20 11.74 28.08
C PRO A 789 25.19 12.86 28.35
N LEU A 790 25.18 13.92 27.53
CA LEU A 790 24.26 15.04 27.66
C LEU A 790 22.78 14.61 27.51
N ARG A 791 22.48 13.76 26.53
CA ARG A 791 21.12 13.21 26.37
C ARG A 791 20.67 12.40 27.59
N ARG A 792 21.58 11.57 28.14
CA ARG A 792 21.30 10.81 29.37
C ARG A 792 21.11 11.71 30.59
N ALA A 793 21.86 12.80 30.67
CA ALA A 793 21.71 13.81 31.73
C ALA A 793 20.31 14.46 31.66
N ILE A 794 19.88 14.91 30.49
CA ILE A 794 18.51 15.46 30.29
C ILE A 794 17.46 14.44 30.66
N GLN A 795 17.58 13.20 30.21
CA GLN A 795 16.65 12.14 30.56
C GLN A 795 16.53 11.97 32.07
N LYS A 796 17.65 11.73 32.76
CA LYS A 796 17.70 11.47 34.19
C LYS A 796 17.29 12.66 35.04
N LEU A 797 17.64 13.89 34.65
CA LEU A 797 17.49 15.09 35.46
C LEU A 797 16.17 15.83 35.21
N ILE A 798 15.57 15.64 34.02
CA ILE A 798 14.36 16.35 33.62
C ILE A 798 13.26 15.38 33.23
N GLU A 799 13.49 14.47 32.24
CA GLU A 799 12.42 13.64 31.70
C GLU A 799 11.86 12.65 32.74
N ASP A 800 12.73 11.94 33.47
CA ASP A 800 12.32 10.97 34.48
C ASP A 800 11.53 11.62 35.64
N PRO A 801 12.05 12.70 36.33
CA PRO A 801 11.30 13.33 37.42
C PRO A 801 10.00 14.00 36.93
N LEU A 802 10.03 14.70 35.78
CA LEU A 802 8.85 15.34 35.24
C LEU A 802 7.76 14.30 34.87
N SER A 803 8.18 13.13 34.39
CA SER A 803 7.24 12.02 34.09
C SER A 803 6.55 11.49 35.35
N GLU A 804 7.27 11.42 36.47
CA GLU A 804 6.69 11.02 37.77
C GLU A 804 5.65 12.03 38.27
N GLU A 805 5.95 13.34 38.14
CA GLU A 805 5.01 14.41 38.54
C GLU A 805 3.79 14.47 37.61
N LEU A 806 3.97 14.23 36.28
CA LEU A 806 2.87 14.13 35.31
C LEU A 806 1.94 12.95 35.64
N LEU A 807 2.50 11.79 36.01
CA LEU A 807 1.73 10.60 36.40
C LEU A 807 1.03 10.80 37.75
N ALA A 808 1.60 11.63 38.64
CA ALA A 808 0.97 12.03 39.91
C ALA A 808 -0.18 13.02 39.72
N GLY A 809 -0.35 13.58 38.50
CA GLY A 809 -1.41 14.54 38.18
C GLY A 809 -1.11 15.97 38.66
N GLU A 810 0.15 16.29 38.93
CA GLU A 810 0.57 17.64 39.32
C GLU A 810 0.57 18.63 38.15
N TRP A 811 0.60 18.14 36.92
CA TRP A 811 0.62 18.91 35.68
C TRP A 811 -0.52 18.48 34.76
N GLY A 812 -1.17 19.45 34.09
CA GLY A 812 -2.27 19.25 33.19
C GLY A 812 -2.16 20.01 31.87
N GLU A 813 -3.11 19.79 30.98
CA GLU A 813 -3.24 20.50 29.71
C GLU A 813 -3.41 22.01 29.99
N GLY A 814 -2.61 22.86 29.36
CA GLY A 814 -2.57 24.30 29.57
C GLY A 814 -1.39 24.78 30.42
N ASP A 815 -0.68 23.88 31.12
CA ASP A 815 0.40 24.25 32.02
C ASP A 815 1.74 24.50 31.32
N THR A 816 2.50 25.45 31.89
CA THR A 816 3.89 25.69 31.51
C THR A 816 4.77 25.31 32.70
N VAL A 817 5.63 24.32 32.54
CA VAL A 817 6.62 23.89 33.54
C VAL A 817 7.82 24.79 33.49
N LEU A 818 8.16 25.48 34.56
CA LEU A 818 9.43 26.20 34.71
C LEU A 818 10.41 25.31 35.51
N CYS A 819 11.49 24.91 34.84
CA CYS A 819 12.55 24.09 35.42
C CYS A 819 13.73 24.97 35.84
N ASP A 820 14.03 25.00 37.15
CA ASP A 820 15.10 25.77 37.75
C ASP A 820 16.00 24.88 38.63
N VAL A 821 17.06 25.45 39.17
CA VAL A 821 17.99 24.75 40.08
C VAL A 821 18.00 25.45 41.43
N ALA A 822 17.52 24.74 42.48
CA ALA A 822 17.61 25.20 43.85
C ALA A 822 18.38 24.16 44.69
N ASP A 823 19.31 24.63 45.53
CA ASP A 823 20.16 23.77 46.38
C ASP A 823 20.85 22.62 45.64
N GLY A 824 21.22 22.86 44.37
CA GLY A 824 21.88 21.89 43.54
C GLY A 824 20.96 20.76 43.00
N LYS A 825 19.60 20.86 43.10
CA LYS A 825 18.63 19.96 42.56
C LYS A 825 17.73 20.68 41.58
N PHE A 826 17.20 19.94 40.59
CA PHE A 826 16.18 20.47 39.70
C PHE A 826 14.84 20.60 40.45
N VAL A 827 14.16 21.71 40.27
CA VAL A 827 12.86 21.99 40.85
C VAL A 827 11.92 22.45 39.72
N PHE A 828 10.74 21.83 39.67
CA PHE A 828 9.69 22.19 38.74
C PHE A 828 8.68 23.09 39.42
N SER A 829 8.25 24.15 38.75
CA SER A 829 7.27 25.10 39.24
C SER A 829 6.38 25.60 38.12
N HIS A 830 5.15 26.07 38.45
CA HIS A 830 4.24 26.60 37.45
C HIS A 830 4.81 27.92 36.86
N GLY A 831 5.05 27.90 35.58
CA GLY A 831 5.49 29.06 34.80
C GLY A 831 4.31 29.77 34.13
N THR A 832 4.54 31.01 33.68
CA THR A 832 3.56 31.78 32.89
C THR A 832 3.96 31.80 31.41
N GLY A 833 2.98 31.68 30.51
CA GLY A 833 3.21 31.86 29.09
C GLY A 833 2.20 31.10 28.22
N GLU A 834 1.89 31.61 27.04
CA GLU A 834 1.09 30.92 26.04
C GLU A 834 1.82 29.69 25.52
N ILE A 835 1.09 28.61 25.29
CA ILE A 835 1.59 27.40 24.67
C ILE A 835 1.64 27.67 23.15
N PRO A 836 2.82 27.63 22.53
CA PRO A 836 2.91 27.84 21.09
C PRO A 836 2.26 26.69 20.33
N ALA A 837 1.79 26.95 19.11
CA ALA A 837 1.29 25.90 18.25
C ALA A 837 2.40 24.87 17.94
N PRO A 838 2.08 23.56 17.86
CA PRO A 838 3.03 22.53 17.51
C PRO A 838 3.62 22.79 16.12
N ARG A 839 4.91 22.57 15.95
CA ARG A 839 5.55 22.67 14.64
C ARG A 839 5.00 21.61 13.70
N PRO A 840 4.66 21.94 12.44
CA PRO A 840 4.24 20.93 11.47
C PRO A 840 5.36 19.89 11.27
N VAL A 841 4.96 18.62 11.24
CA VAL A 841 5.87 17.50 11.00
C VAL A 841 6.53 17.69 9.62
N GLY A 842 7.86 17.71 9.57
CA GLY A 842 8.65 17.89 8.34
C GLY A 842 9.13 19.32 8.04
N ALA A 843 8.85 20.32 8.87
CA ALA A 843 9.37 21.67 8.71
C ALA A 843 10.82 21.79 9.18
N LEU A 844 11.75 21.25 8.41
CA LEU A 844 13.16 21.59 8.48
C LEU A 844 13.41 22.83 7.62
N GLY A 845 13.32 24.02 8.19
CA GLY A 845 13.75 25.21 7.49
C GLY A 845 12.87 26.42 7.69
N GLY A 846 13.32 27.25 8.56
CA GLY A 846 13.43 28.69 8.50
C GLY A 846 12.24 29.47 7.97
N ASP A 847 11.30 29.79 8.87
CA ASP A 847 10.74 31.12 8.96
C ASP A 847 10.58 31.46 10.45
N THR A 848 11.72 31.79 11.06
CA THR A 848 11.72 32.59 12.27
C THR A 848 12.26 33.99 11.90
N ALA A 849 11.47 34.72 11.10
CA ALA A 849 11.49 36.15 11.20
C ALA A 849 10.74 36.50 12.50
N PRO A 850 11.31 37.30 13.40
CA PRO A 850 10.59 37.75 14.58
C PRO A 850 9.37 38.54 14.13
N ALA A 851 8.19 38.15 14.64
CA ALA A 851 6.96 38.88 14.43
C ALA A 851 7.17 40.33 14.90
N ALA A 852 7.11 41.27 13.96
CA ALA A 852 7.05 42.68 14.30
C ALA A 852 5.75 42.95 15.08
N PRO A 853 5.76 43.82 16.09
CA PRO A 853 4.59 44.06 16.91
C PRO A 853 3.50 44.73 16.08
N HIS A 854 2.32 44.11 16.03
CA HIS A 854 1.11 44.72 15.49
C HIS A 854 0.74 45.95 16.34
N THR A 855 1.06 47.14 15.87
CA THR A 855 0.38 48.38 16.27
C THR A 855 -0.93 48.49 15.48
N GLY A 856 -1.97 48.68 16.25
CA GLY A 856 -3.33 48.69 15.77
C GLY A 856 -3.74 49.88 14.93
N ASN A 857 -5.00 49.81 14.46
CA ASN A 857 -5.86 50.82 13.89
C ASN A 857 -5.60 51.27 12.44
N ALA A 858 -6.43 50.83 11.55
CA ALA A 858 -6.95 51.65 10.47
C ALA A 858 -8.36 51.22 10.08
N THR A 859 -9.28 52.15 10.29
CA THR A 859 -10.65 52.23 9.82
C THR A 859 -10.79 52.18 8.30
N PRO A 860 -11.91 51.74 7.72
CA PRO A 860 -12.11 51.72 6.27
C PRO A 860 -12.52 53.09 5.75
N VAL A 861 -11.89 53.53 4.66
CA VAL A 861 -12.32 54.66 3.87
C VAL A 861 -12.84 54.18 2.50
N SER A 862 -14.08 54.50 2.28
CA SER A 862 -14.79 54.35 1.01
C SER A 862 -14.41 55.47 0.01
N GLY A 863 -14.40 55.13 -1.27
CA GLY A 863 -14.78 56.16 -2.27
C GLY A 863 -13.82 56.32 -3.44
N GLY A 864 -14.34 56.14 -4.65
CA GLY A 864 -14.09 57.10 -5.71
C GLY A 864 -13.55 56.56 -7.01
N VAL A 865 -14.44 56.23 -7.90
CA VAL A 865 -14.27 56.12 -9.35
C VAL A 865 -13.79 57.45 -9.98
N THR A 866 -12.76 57.42 -10.83
CA THR A 866 -12.73 58.32 -12.02
C THR A 866 -11.88 57.73 -13.15
N SER A 867 -12.46 57.84 -14.30
CA SER A 867 -12.09 57.41 -15.66
C SER A 867 -11.02 58.27 -16.37
N GLY A 868 -10.16 57.60 -17.15
CA GLY A 868 -9.66 57.88 -18.51
C GLY A 868 -8.68 59.03 -18.73
N PRO A 869 -8.22 59.29 -19.97
CA PRO A 869 -7.73 58.34 -20.99
C PRO A 869 -6.37 58.75 -21.63
N GLY A 870 -5.74 57.83 -22.39
CA GLY A 870 -5.06 58.24 -23.64
C GLY A 870 -3.55 58.43 -23.58
N GLY A 871 -2.86 57.76 -24.49
CA GLY A 871 -1.45 58.04 -24.86
C GLY A 871 -0.79 56.93 -25.65
N MET A 872 -1.01 56.93 -26.97
CA MET A 872 -0.20 56.23 -27.97
C MET A 872 1.25 56.65 -27.95
N MET A 873 2.21 55.77 -28.26
CA MET A 873 3.17 55.85 -29.38
C MET A 873 4.27 54.77 -29.22
N GLN A 874 4.34 53.90 -30.18
CA GLN A 874 5.38 53.71 -31.25
C GLN A 874 6.73 53.11 -30.79
N ALA A 875 6.91 51.89 -31.23
CA ALA A 875 7.85 51.34 -32.21
C ALA A 875 9.36 51.60 -32.00
N GLY A 876 10.12 50.56 -32.00
CA GLY A 876 11.58 50.53 -32.11
C GLY A 876 12.10 49.16 -32.30
N SER A 877 12.24 48.74 -33.52
CA SER A 877 12.98 47.58 -34.06
C SER A 877 14.44 47.54 -33.64
N GLY A 878 15.00 46.35 -33.56
CA GLY A 878 16.46 46.16 -33.52
C GLY A 878 16.87 44.73 -33.27
N ALA A 879 17.19 44.05 -34.32
CA ALA A 879 17.82 42.77 -34.42
C ALA A 879 19.15 42.64 -33.67
N LEU A 880 19.41 41.55 -33.07
CA LEU A 880 20.47 40.56 -33.39
C LEU A 880 20.27 39.33 -32.52
#